data_657014a6a74d58873b77592e97b8f349
#
_entry.id   657014a6a74d58873b77592e97b8f349
#
_cell.length_a   1.000
_cell.length_b   1.000
_cell.length_c   1.000
_cell.angle_alpha   90.00
_cell.angle_beta   90.00
_cell.angle_gamma   90.00
#
_symmetry.space_group_name_H-M   'P 1'
#
loop_
_entity.id
_entity.type
_entity.pdbx_description
1 polymer ?
#
loop_
_entity_poly.entity_id
_entity_poly.type
_entity_poly.pdbx_seq_one_letter_code
_entity_poly.pdbx_strand_id
1 'polypeptide(L)'
;MKKIFALAILLLGAQSLSARDRQSFDKDWLFILADSAGMQKSEYADGHWRSLNLPHDWAIEGDFAPSNPSGASGGALPGGIGWYRKHFSVNPKEKYDRFTITFDGVYMNSSVYINGHKLGTRPYGYSTFEYDLTPYINRKGDNVIAVKVDNSDQPNSRWYSGCGIYRHVWLTKTMKKAYIPQWGQYVSTTPQGDVKVKVDYLAHGSKMKLSIRNMKVDFLAKGSKMKLSIRNTIYDAAGKVVAKSQGNKVQQLKVKNPQLWDIAKGYLYTVKSELVVNGKVVDTATTTTGFREVKFDAQKGFFLNGRNIKINGVCEHHDFGCLGAVVNEDAMHRKLTILRDMGVNAIRSSHNPPAPELLSMCDSMGILVMDESFDMWRRKKSQNDYARFFDEWHQRDLSDLVKRDRNHPCVFMWSIGNEVLEQWSDVAADTLSLEQANLILNAGHDASTLAHSEELSVNSLLTQHLAEIVKKCDPWSARPITAGCNEPDPKNHLFKSGAIDVIGFNYHHQWVKDVPQNFPDKPFIFSESVSALATRGFYKMPSDSIIVAPKEWWLPYTDPSYMCSAYDNMHASWSSTHEETWDVVKHNDFVGGQFIWTGFDYIGEPTPYAYPARSSYFGVIDLAGLPKDSYYMYQSEWTQKKVLHLFPHWNWIPGQTIDMWCYFNHADEVELFVNGKSQGIRRKKVYGAANEGAAYQHSTEYHVMWRVAFEPGEVKVVARKDGKLVGEQTIRTAGAPHHIVLKKTYQGTLAFGASEPTTFVEVQVVDKDGNLCPNADNQIFFSSDAKILGTDNGCQTSLERFTDPHRKAFFGKCVVVLKGKGTLTAKAVDLEQAQIKL
;
A
#
# COMPACT_ATOMS: atom_id res chain seq x y z
N MET A 1 16.08 19.98 16.25
CA MET A 1 15.81 19.28 15.00
C MET A 1 14.91 20.11 14.06
N LYS A 2 15.31 21.35 13.72
CA LYS A 2 14.52 22.28 12.86
C LYS A 2 15.29 22.85 11.67
N LYS A 3 16.34 22.18 11.17
CA LYS A 3 17.20 22.77 10.10
C LYS A 3 17.56 21.86 8.91
N ILE A 4 16.83 20.75 8.65
CA ILE A 4 17.19 19.83 7.56
C ILE A 4 16.16 19.82 6.42
N PHE A 5 15.01 20.49 6.49
CA PHE A 5 13.92 20.42 5.50
C PHE A 5 13.79 21.64 4.56
N ALA A 6 14.76 22.52 4.46
CA ALA A 6 14.61 23.78 3.73
C ALA A 6 15.48 23.94 2.47
N LEU A 7 15.97 22.86 1.84
CA LEU A 7 16.89 23.01 0.69
C LEU A 7 16.48 22.32 -0.62
N ALA A 8 15.20 21.99 -0.80
CA ALA A 8 14.69 21.44 -2.07
C ALA A 8 14.06 22.49 -3.02
N ILE A 9 13.98 23.75 -2.66
CA ILE A 9 13.28 24.81 -3.44
C ILE A 9 14.15 26.04 -3.62
N LEU A 10 15.33 25.89 -4.26
CA LEU A 10 16.08 27.05 -4.77
C LEU A 10 16.91 26.65 -6.01
N LEU A 11 16.21 26.25 -7.07
CA LEU A 11 16.73 26.20 -8.44
C LEU A 11 15.71 26.79 -9.43
N LEU A 12 15.10 27.89 -9.04
CA LEU A 12 14.32 28.75 -9.94
C LEU A 12 15.16 30.00 -10.24
N GLY A 13 16.06 29.88 -11.20
CA GLY A 13 16.89 31.04 -11.58
C GLY A 13 17.89 30.77 -12.68
N ALA A 14 17.57 29.94 -13.66
CA ALA A 14 18.09 29.99 -15.03
C ALA A 14 17.16 29.10 -15.87
N GLN A 15 16.40 29.66 -16.77
CA GLN A 15 15.73 28.89 -17.82
C GLN A 15 16.80 28.27 -18.73
N SER A 16 17.56 27.30 -18.24
CA SER A 16 18.21 26.31 -19.07
C SER A 16 17.06 25.55 -19.73
N LEU A 17 16.86 25.78 -21.02
CA LEU A 17 15.92 25.07 -21.85
C LEU A 17 16.03 23.57 -21.56
N SER A 18 15.16 23.06 -20.72
CA SER A 18 15.15 21.63 -20.31
C SER A 18 15.13 20.75 -21.55
N ALA A 19 15.93 19.70 -21.57
CA ALA A 19 15.96 18.75 -22.67
C ALA A 19 14.69 17.89 -22.75
N ARG A 20 14.02 17.73 -21.61
CA ARG A 20 12.71 17.09 -21.41
C ARG A 20 11.85 18.01 -20.55
N ASP A 21 10.57 18.13 -20.89
CA ASP A 21 9.58 18.82 -20.10
C ASP A 21 8.50 17.80 -19.69
N ARG A 22 8.39 17.50 -18.40
CA ARG A 22 7.33 16.65 -17.81
C ARG A 22 6.55 17.48 -16.80
N GLN A 23 5.25 17.61 -17.04
CA GLN A 23 4.38 18.43 -16.21
C GLN A 23 3.15 17.65 -15.78
N SER A 24 2.60 17.96 -14.58
CA SER A 24 1.30 17.45 -14.16
C SER A 24 0.23 17.88 -15.14
N PHE A 25 -0.66 16.96 -15.44
CA PHE A 25 -1.78 17.18 -16.35
C PHE A 25 -3.13 17.01 -15.63
N ASP A 26 -3.14 17.10 -14.30
CA ASP A 26 -4.27 16.77 -13.42
C ASP A 26 -5.36 17.84 -13.37
N LYS A 27 -5.06 19.11 -13.67
CA LYS A 27 -6.03 20.21 -13.53
C LYS A 27 -7.03 20.25 -14.67
N ASP A 28 -8.20 20.84 -14.40
CA ASP A 28 -9.19 21.27 -15.42
C ASP A 28 -9.68 20.14 -16.33
N TRP A 29 -10.06 19.01 -15.76
CA TRP A 29 -10.76 17.94 -16.47
C TRP A 29 -12.27 18.12 -16.37
N LEU A 30 -12.97 17.70 -17.40
CA LEU A 30 -14.42 17.57 -17.46
C LEU A 30 -14.79 16.09 -17.24
N PHE A 31 -15.81 15.82 -16.44
CA PHE A 31 -16.24 14.48 -16.10
C PHE A 31 -17.76 14.32 -16.19
N ILE A 32 -18.19 13.15 -16.64
CA ILE A 32 -19.59 12.70 -16.59
C ILE A 32 -19.63 11.20 -16.30
N LEU A 33 -20.55 10.77 -15.45
CA LEU A 33 -20.87 9.37 -15.21
C LEU A 33 -22.01 8.97 -16.15
N ALA A 34 -21.68 8.65 -17.39
CA ALA A 34 -22.59 8.26 -18.47
C ALA A 34 -21.80 7.65 -19.62
N ASP A 35 -22.46 6.92 -20.52
CA ASP A 35 -21.89 6.44 -21.77
C ASP A 35 -22.82 6.73 -22.95
N SER A 36 -22.39 7.55 -23.87
CA SER A 36 -23.14 7.92 -25.07
C SER A 36 -22.25 7.93 -26.32
N ALA A 37 -22.84 7.71 -27.47
CA ALA A 37 -22.13 7.71 -28.73
C ALA A 37 -21.48 9.08 -29.04
N GLY A 38 -20.24 9.05 -29.46
CA GLY A 38 -19.53 10.26 -29.91
C GLY A 38 -18.74 11.01 -28.83
N MET A 39 -18.79 10.61 -27.55
CA MET A 39 -18.05 11.25 -26.45
C MET A 39 -16.54 11.31 -26.67
N GLN A 40 -15.98 10.44 -27.51
CA GLN A 40 -14.57 10.45 -27.91
C GLN A 40 -14.22 11.52 -28.95
N LYS A 41 -15.20 12.09 -29.66
CA LYS A 41 -14.97 13.05 -30.76
C LYS A 41 -14.59 14.42 -30.22
N SER A 42 -13.72 15.14 -30.92
CA SER A 42 -13.30 16.49 -30.52
C SER A 42 -14.45 17.49 -30.45
N GLU A 43 -15.39 17.39 -31.37
CA GLU A 43 -16.55 18.27 -31.52
C GLU A 43 -17.73 17.95 -30.57
N TYR A 44 -17.63 16.94 -29.73
CA TYR A 44 -18.67 16.60 -28.76
C TYR A 44 -18.89 17.75 -27.76
N ALA A 45 -20.15 18.13 -27.56
CA ALA A 45 -20.52 19.23 -26.65
C ALA A 45 -20.41 18.78 -25.18
N ASP A 46 -19.37 19.16 -24.52
CA ASP A 46 -19.05 18.79 -23.14
C ASP A 46 -19.20 19.94 -22.11
N GLY A 47 -19.69 21.09 -22.51
CA GLY A 47 -19.83 22.27 -21.65
C GLY A 47 -20.74 22.09 -20.41
N HIS A 48 -21.55 21.01 -20.36
CA HIS A 48 -22.40 20.66 -19.21
C HIS A 48 -21.75 19.65 -18.27
N TRP A 49 -20.55 19.18 -18.58
CA TRP A 49 -19.84 18.20 -17.74
C TRP A 49 -19.28 18.88 -16.49
N ARG A 50 -19.18 18.10 -15.43
CA ARG A 50 -18.60 18.57 -14.16
C ARG A 50 -17.10 18.85 -14.33
N SER A 51 -16.66 20.07 -13.99
CA SER A 51 -15.24 20.39 -13.91
C SER A 51 -14.63 19.84 -12.63
N LEU A 52 -13.46 19.21 -12.71
CA LEU A 52 -12.74 18.65 -11.59
C LEU A 52 -11.24 18.56 -11.85
N ASN A 53 -10.48 18.31 -10.81
CA ASN A 53 -9.06 17.98 -10.90
C ASN A 53 -8.83 16.49 -10.56
N LEU A 54 -7.85 15.89 -11.21
CA LEU A 54 -7.36 14.55 -10.89
C LEU A 54 -6.38 14.61 -9.69
N PRO A 55 -6.16 13.49 -9.00
CA PRO A 55 -6.86 12.21 -9.10
C PRO A 55 -8.33 12.26 -8.70
N HIS A 56 -9.16 11.39 -9.25
CA HIS A 56 -10.61 11.34 -9.01
C HIS A 56 -11.13 9.90 -8.98
N ASP A 57 -12.02 9.65 -8.02
CA ASP A 57 -12.70 8.38 -7.80
C ASP A 57 -14.19 8.67 -7.58
N TRP A 58 -15.04 8.35 -8.58
CA TRP A 58 -16.46 8.67 -8.45
C TRP A 58 -17.25 7.72 -7.55
N ALA A 59 -16.71 6.50 -7.31
CA ALA A 59 -17.43 5.53 -6.50
C ALA A 59 -17.52 5.96 -5.03
N ILE A 60 -16.46 6.61 -4.50
CA ILE A 60 -16.43 7.08 -3.11
C ILE A 60 -17.45 8.22 -2.84
N GLU A 61 -17.93 8.87 -3.88
CA GLU A 61 -18.91 9.94 -3.80
C GLU A 61 -20.35 9.40 -3.69
N GLY A 62 -20.55 8.10 -3.94
CA GLY A 62 -21.83 7.44 -4.03
C GLY A 62 -22.39 6.91 -2.71
N ASP A 63 -23.63 6.39 -2.80
CA ASP A 63 -24.34 5.76 -1.68
C ASP A 63 -23.92 4.31 -1.51
N PHE A 64 -23.83 3.86 -0.27
CA PHE A 64 -23.73 2.44 0.06
C PHE A 64 -25.09 1.78 -0.14
N ALA A 65 -25.14 0.76 -0.98
CA ALA A 65 -26.36 0.01 -1.21
C ALA A 65 -26.07 -1.46 -1.53
N PRO A 66 -26.91 -2.41 -1.05
CA PRO A 66 -26.75 -3.83 -1.36
C PRO A 66 -26.98 -4.14 -2.83
N SER A 67 -27.65 -3.25 -3.57
CA SER A 67 -27.89 -3.33 -5.00
C SER A 67 -26.71 -2.90 -5.87
N ASN A 68 -25.69 -2.29 -5.28
CA ASN A 68 -24.49 -1.90 -6.03
C ASN A 68 -23.72 -3.13 -6.50
N PRO A 69 -23.22 -3.17 -7.74
CA PRO A 69 -22.65 -4.36 -8.35
C PRO A 69 -21.35 -4.82 -7.71
N SER A 70 -20.67 -3.96 -6.95
CA SER A 70 -19.46 -4.30 -6.20
C SER A 70 -19.73 -5.30 -5.05
N GLY A 71 -20.97 -5.35 -4.55
CA GLY A 71 -21.32 -6.13 -3.38
C GLY A 71 -20.60 -5.70 -2.12
N ALA A 72 -20.85 -6.36 -0.99
CA ALA A 72 -20.18 -6.07 0.28
C ALA A 72 -18.65 -6.23 0.20
N SER A 73 -18.18 -7.23 -0.57
CA SER A 73 -16.73 -7.45 -0.78
C SER A 73 -16.02 -6.28 -1.46
N GLY A 74 -16.70 -5.55 -2.33
CA GLY A 74 -16.18 -4.32 -2.94
C GLY A 74 -16.61 -3.04 -2.23
N GLY A 75 -17.18 -3.15 -1.01
CA GLY A 75 -17.58 -2.00 -0.19
C GLY A 75 -19.01 -1.51 -0.44
N ALA A 76 -19.82 -2.22 -1.21
CA ALA A 76 -21.21 -1.85 -1.58
C ALA A 76 -21.34 -0.45 -2.20
N LEU A 77 -20.31 0.01 -2.92
CA LEU A 77 -20.25 1.31 -3.60
C LEU A 77 -20.55 1.15 -5.11
N PRO A 78 -20.99 2.23 -5.79
CA PRO A 78 -21.36 2.15 -7.19
C PRO A 78 -20.17 1.90 -8.13
N GLY A 79 -20.45 1.31 -9.28
CA GLY A 79 -19.55 1.17 -10.42
C GLY A 79 -19.96 2.07 -11.57
N GLY A 80 -19.90 1.52 -12.81
CA GLY A 80 -20.44 2.16 -14.02
C GLY A 80 -19.37 2.59 -15.01
N ILE A 81 -19.79 3.44 -15.97
CA ILE A 81 -18.93 3.96 -17.03
C ILE A 81 -18.82 5.47 -16.90
N GLY A 82 -17.60 5.96 -16.73
CA GLY A 82 -17.30 7.38 -16.64
C GLY A 82 -16.45 7.86 -17.82
N TRP A 83 -16.70 9.07 -18.25
CA TRP A 83 -15.89 9.73 -19.26
C TRP A 83 -15.22 10.97 -18.69
N TYR A 84 -13.94 11.13 -19.04
CA TYR A 84 -13.13 12.30 -18.75
C TYR A 84 -12.72 12.97 -20.04
N ARG A 85 -12.76 14.30 -20.10
CA ARG A 85 -12.29 15.08 -21.25
C ARG A 85 -11.42 16.23 -20.75
N LYS A 86 -10.39 16.57 -21.52
CA LYS A 86 -9.53 17.72 -21.25
C LYS A 86 -9.15 18.42 -22.54
N HIS A 87 -9.46 19.70 -22.58
CA HIS A 87 -9.04 20.62 -23.63
C HIS A 87 -7.67 21.20 -23.30
N PHE A 88 -6.79 21.26 -24.28
CA PHE A 88 -5.46 21.86 -24.13
C PHE A 88 -4.88 22.29 -25.44
N SER A 89 -3.96 23.26 -25.40
CA SER A 89 -3.18 23.69 -26.56
C SER A 89 -1.69 23.50 -26.30
N VAL A 90 -0.93 23.32 -27.37
CA VAL A 90 0.53 23.28 -27.32
C VAL A 90 1.08 24.54 -28.00
N ASN A 91 2.20 25.07 -27.48
CA ASN A 91 2.81 26.25 -28.10
C ASN A 91 3.42 25.86 -29.45
N PRO A 92 2.94 26.40 -30.57
CA PRO A 92 3.44 26.01 -31.90
C PRO A 92 4.93 26.37 -32.13
N LYS A 93 5.47 27.28 -31.32
CA LYS A 93 6.87 27.71 -31.36
C LYS A 93 7.79 26.97 -30.39
N GLU A 94 7.25 26.04 -29.56
CA GLU A 94 8.10 25.29 -28.67
C GLU A 94 9.03 24.32 -29.42
N LYS A 95 10.20 24.08 -28.82
CA LYS A 95 11.25 23.26 -29.45
C LYS A 95 10.95 21.77 -29.51
N TYR A 96 9.97 21.31 -28.66
CA TYR A 96 9.60 19.92 -28.58
C TYR A 96 8.72 19.51 -29.77
N ASP A 97 8.95 18.32 -30.28
CA ASP A 97 8.22 17.75 -31.40
C ASP A 97 7.69 16.33 -31.16
N ARG A 98 7.86 15.81 -29.91
CA ARG A 98 7.26 14.59 -29.43
C ARG A 98 6.51 14.86 -28.13
N PHE A 99 5.27 14.37 -28.05
CA PHE A 99 4.34 14.54 -26.92
C PHE A 99 3.83 13.18 -26.50
N THR A 100 3.92 12.87 -25.20
CA THR A 100 3.35 11.65 -24.63
C THR A 100 2.52 11.96 -23.41
N ILE A 101 1.46 11.17 -23.20
CA ILE A 101 0.65 11.22 -21.99
C ILE A 101 0.85 9.94 -21.20
N THR A 102 1.11 10.07 -19.89
CA THR A 102 1.27 8.95 -18.96
C THR A 102 0.16 8.99 -17.94
N PHE A 103 -0.50 7.86 -17.71
CA PHE A 103 -1.46 7.65 -16.64
C PHE A 103 -0.81 6.70 -15.62
N ASP A 104 -0.75 7.10 -14.35
CA ASP A 104 -0.17 6.26 -13.30
C ASP A 104 -1.13 5.19 -12.79
N GLY A 105 -2.43 5.33 -13.08
CA GLY A 105 -3.46 4.32 -12.85
C GLY A 105 -4.85 4.82 -13.18
N VAL A 106 -5.63 3.97 -13.85
CA VAL A 106 -7.04 4.24 -14.24
C VAL A 106 -7.85 2.96 -14.01
N TYR A 107 -8.78 2.95 -13.08
CA TYR A 107 -9.55 1.76 -12.75
C TYR A 107 -10.95 1.82 -13.34
N MET A 108 -11.28 0.97 -14.33
CA MET A 108 -10.47 0.06 -15.11
C MET A 108 -10.88 0.11 -16.59
N ASN A 109 -10.34 -0.80 -17.42
CA ASN A 109 -10.67 -0.90 -18.86
C ASN A 109 -10.62 0.45 -19.59
N SER A 110 -9.61 1.26 -19.31
CA SER A 110 -9.50 2.62 -19.84
C SER A 110 -9.22 2.62 -21.35
N SER A 111 -10.04 3.32 -22.11
CA SER A 111 -9.80 3.62 -23.53
C SER A 111 -9.47 5.10 -23.68
N VAL A 112 -8.31 5.41 -24.26
CA VAL A 112 -7.80 6.79 -24.40
C VAL A 112 -7.82 7.23 -25.86
N TYR A 113 -8.25 8.48 -26.06
CA TYR A 113 -8.38 9.11 -27.38
C TYR A 113 -7.72 10.49 -27.37
N ILE A 114 -7.16 10.90 -28.50
CA ILE A 114 -6.71 12.25 -28.81
C ILE A 114 -7.40 12.74 -30.08
N ASN A 115 -8.11 13.86 -30.02
CA ASN A 115 -8.81 14.45 -31.17
C ASN A 115 -9.67 13.43 -31.95
N GLY A 116 -10.37 12.53 -31.21
CA GLY A 116 -11.19 11.47 -31.74
C GLY A 116 -10.44 10.20 -32.16
N HIS A 117 -9.12 10.21 -32.22
CA HIS A 117 -8.30 9.04 -32.59
C HIS A 117 -8.01 8.18 -31.37
N LYS A 118 -8.36 6.89 -31.40
CA LYS A 118 -8.08 5.92 -30.34
C LYS A 118 -6.58 5.65 -30.26
N LEU A 119 -6.00 5.85 -29.09
CA LEU A 119 -4.61 5.52 -28.78
C LEU A 119 -4.43 4.09 -28.32
N GLY A 120 -5.39 3.60 -27.52
CA GLY A 120 -5.38 2.23 -27.03
C GLY A 120 -6.35 2.01 -25.88
N THR A 121 -6.38 0.75 -25.42
CA THR A 121 -7.11 0.34 -24.19
C THR A 121 -6.12 -0.29 -23.23
N ARG A 122 -6.25 -0.02 -21.93
CA ARG A 122 -5.52 -0.68 -20.85
C ARG A 122 -6.53 -1.26 -19.87
N PRO A 123 -6.61 -2.61 -19.76
CA PRO A 123 -7.61 -3.24 -18.88
C PRO A 123 -7.19 -3.25 -17.41
N TYR A 124 -5.90 -3.47 -17.09
CA TYR A 124 -5.44 -3.58 -15.71
C TYR A 124 -5.36 -2.21 -15.04
N GLY A 125 -6.26 -1.97 -14.08
CA GLY A 125 -6.46 -0.65 -13.48
C GLY A 125 -5.30 -0.12 -12.63
N TYR A 126 -4.37 -0.98 -12.24
CA TYR A 126 -3.22 -0.61 -11.39
C TYR A 126 -1.93 -0.30 -12.16
N SER A 127 -1.89 -0.62 -13.45
CA SER A 127 -0.72 -0.40 -14.29
C SER A 127 -0.54 1.07 -14.66
N THR A 128 0.71 1.54 -14.62
CA THR A 128 1.13 2.80 -15.25
C THR A 128 1.35 2.56 -16.76
N PHE A 129 0.84 3.43 -17.61
CA PHE A 129 0.96 3.31 -19.06
C PHE A 129 1.11 4.65 -19.77
N GLU A 130 1.76 4.63 -20.95
CA GLU A 130 2.05 5.82 -21.76
C GLU A 130 1.51 5.64 -23.16
N TYR A 131 0.99 6.74 -23.74
CA TYR A 131 0.63 6.83 -25.16
C TYR A 131 1.35 8.00 -25.84
N ASP A 132 1.71 7.80 -27.12
CA ASP A 132 2.30 8.84 -27.98
C ASP A 132 1.18 9.65 -28.66
N LEU A 133 1.09 10.93 -28.32
CA LEU A 133 0.13 11.88 -28.88
C LEU A 133 0.61 12.50 -30.19
N THR A 134 1.90 12.42 -30.49
CA THR A 134 2.58 13.15 -31.55
C THR A 134 1.91 13.04 -32.93
N PRO A 135 1.42 11.85 -33.38
CA PRO A 135 0.80 11.71 -34.69
C PRO A 135 -0.50 12.49 -34.85
N TYR A 136 -1.19 12.81 -33.78
CA TYR A 136 -2.55 13.32 -33.79
C TYR A 136 -2.69 14.72 -33.15
N ILE A 137 -1.58 15.30 -32.68
CA ILE A 137 -1.59 16.60 -32.01
C ILE A 137 -1.81 17.74 -33.02
N ASN A 138 -2.79 18.60 -32.76
CA ASN A 138 -2.98 19.84 -33.45
C ASN A 138 -2.06 20.92 -32.85
N ARG A 139 -1.06 21.34 -33.58
CA ARG A 139 -0.08 22.34 -33.13
C ARG A 139 -0.56 23.77 -33.21
N LYS A 140 -1.68 24.05 -33.88
CA LYS A 140 -2.19 25.41 -34.11
C LYS A 140 -3.58 25.67 -33.51
N GLY A 141 -4.15 24.68 -32.91
CA GLY A 141 -5.50 24.74 -32.34
C GLY A 141 -5.64 23.97 -31.04
N ASP A 142 -6.88 23.80 -30.66
CA ASP A 142 -7.25 23.01 -29.50
C ASP A 142 -7.02 21.51 -29.72
N ASN A 143 -6.71 20.82 -28.65
CA ASN A 143 -6.60 19.37 -28.60
C ASN A 143 -7.49 18.85 -27.49
N VAL A 144 -8.13 17.71 -27.73
CA VAL A 144 -9.01 17.07 -26.77
C VAL A 144 -8.49 15.67 -26.44
N ILE A 145 -8.09 15.44 -25.19
CA ILE A 145 -7.95 14.09 -24.64
C ILE A 145 -9.32 13.65 -24.14
N ALA A 146 -9.76 12.47 -24.57
CA ALA A 146 -10.94 11.82 -24.00
C ALA A 146 -10.56 10.44 -23.45
N VAL A 147 -11.05 10.10 -22.25
CA VAL A 147 -10.79 8.83 -21.58
C VAL A 147 -12.12 8.22 -21.14
N LYS A 148 -12.45 7.05 -21.71
CA LYS A 148 -13.51 6.19 -21.22
C LYS A 148 -12.95 5.29 -20.16
N VAL A 149 -13.60 5.22 -19.00
CA VAL A 149 -13.27 4.30 -17.92
C VAL A 149 -14.48 3.42 -17.69
N ASP A 150 -14.31 2.10 -17.85
CA ASP A 150 -15.41 1.15 -17.77
C ASP A 150 -15.20 0.18 -16.60
N ASN A 151 -15.84 0.49 -15.47
CA ASN A 151 -15.90 -0.35 -14.28
C ASN A 151 -17.34 -0.80 -14.00
N SER A 152 -18.08 -1.16 -15.07
CA SER A 152 -19.45 -1.67 -14.98
C SER A 152 -19.51 -3.16 -14.65
N ASP A 153 -18.53 -3.94 -15.13
CA ASP A 153 -18.44 -5.38 -14.87
C ASP A 153 -17.88 -5.64 -13.46
N GLN A 154 -18.77 -5.87 -12.48
CA GLN A 154 -18.41 -6.17 -11.09
C GLN A 154 -19.17 -7.41 -10.58
N PRO A 155 -18.74 -8.05 -9.47
CA PRO A 155 -17.50 -7.78 -8.73
C PRO A 155 -16.25 -8.18 -9.55
N ASN A 156 -15.21 -7.38 -9.49
CA ASN A 156 -13.94 -7.64 -10.18
C ASN A 156 -12.71 -7.65 -9.25
N SER A 157 -12.95 -7.51 -7.94
CA SER A 157 -11.99 -7.73 -6.87
C SER A 157 -12.72 -8.12 -5.59
N ARG A 158 -11.97 -8.49 -4.54
CA ARG A 158 -12.51 -8.81 -3.22
C ARG A 158 -12.40 -7.63 -2.24
N TRP A 159 -11.94 -6.48 -2.72
CA TRP A 159 -11.77 -5.23 -1.97
C TRP A 159 -12.19 -4.05 -2.84
N TYR A 160 -12.29 -2.88 -2.24
CA TYR A 160 -12.58 -1.64 -2.96
C TYR A 160 -11.41 -1.20 -3.83
N SER A 161 -11.63 -1.07 -5.10
CA SER A 161 -10.60 -0.66 -6.07
C SER A 161 -10.76 0.78 -6.58
N GLY A 162 -11.89 1.43 -6.26
CA GLY A 162 -12.23 2.75 -6.78
C GLY A 162 -12.72 2.72 -8.24
N CYS A 163 -13.03 3.89 -8.76
CA CYS A 163 -13.49 4.08 -10.15
C CYS A 163 -12.97 5.40 -10.71
N GLY A 164 -12.24 5.36 -11.82
CA GLY A 164 -11.82 6.58 -12.51
C GLY A 164 -10.32 6.72 -12.69
N ILE A 165 -9.89 7.93 -13.00
CA ILE A 165 -8.47 8.29 -13.08
C ILE A 165 -8.01 8.63 -11.66
N TYR A 166 -7.71 7.59 -10.87
CA TYR A 166 -7.48 7.71 -9.43
C TYR A 166 -6.02 7.97 -9.03
N ARG A 167 -5.11 7.98 -10.04
CA ARG A 167 -3.69 8.37 -9.90
C ARG A 167 -3.38 9.52 -10.85
N HIS A 168 -2.16 10.06 -10.76
CA HIS A 168 -1.75 11.23 -11.53
C HIS A 168 -1.66 11.00 -13.04
N VAL A 169 -1.80 12.10 -13.79
CA VAL A 169 -1.61 12.15 -15.24
C VAL A 169 -0.49 13.14 -15.57
N TRP A 170 0.38 12.76 -16.50
CA TRP A 170 1.55 13.53 -16.89
C TRP A 170 1.60 13.76 -18.39
N LEU A 171 1.85 15.00 -18.79
CA LEU A 171 2.23 15.35 -20.16
C LEU A 171 3.75 15.48 -20.24
N THR A 172 4.38 14.67 -21.11
CA THR A 172 5.83 14.73 -21.32
C THR A 172 6.14 15.18 -22.73
N LYS A 173 7.05 16.15 -22.87
CA LYS A 173 7.50 16.72 -24.16
C LYS A 173 8.99 16.44 -24.32
N THR A 174 9.38 15.91 -25.47
CA THR A 174 10.78 15.58 -25.82
C THR A 174 11.08 15.91 -27.30
N MET A 175 12.31 15.70 -27.69
CA MET A 175 12.71 15.79 -29.09
C MET A 175 12.46 14.45 -29.79
N LYS A 176 11.70 14.43 -30.91
CA LYS A 176 11.45 13.21 -31.70
C LYS A 176 12.73 12.59 -32.26
N LYS A 177 13.72 13.44 -32.58
CA LYS A 177 14.97 12.97 -33.18
C LYS A 177 15.76 11.98 -32.32
N ALA A 178 15.81 12.20 -31.01
CA ALA A 178 16.43 11.27 -30.06
C ALA A 178 15.88 11.53 -28.65
N TYR A 179 15.51 10.47 -27.92
CA TYR A 179 14.95 10.55 -26.58
C TYR A 179 15.17 9.26 -25.79
N ILE A 180 15.08 9.36 -24.47
CA ILE A 180 15.08 8.24 -23.52
C ILE A 180 13.61 7.82 -23.32
N PRO A 181 13.22 6.56 -23.61
CA PRO A 181 11.85 6.10 -23.40
C PRO A 181 11.49 6.08 -21.90
N GLN A 182 10.21 5.93 -21.60
CA GLN A 182 9.72 5.71 -20.26
C GLN A 182 10.46 4.52 -19.60
N TRP A 183 10.93 4.68 -18.37
CA TRP A 183 11.75 3.70 -17.60
C TRP A 183 13.03 3.23 -18.32
N GLY A 184 13.53 4.02 -19.28
CA GLY A 184 14.74 3.71 -20.03
C GLY A 184 16.04 3.84 -19.22
N GLN A 185 16.00 4.41 -17.99
CA GLN A 185 17.13 4.47 -17.08
C GLN A 185 17.04 3.33 -16.07
N TYR A 186 18.12 2.54 -15.97
CA TYR A 186 18.24 1.46 -15.00
C TYR A 186 19.52 1.61 -14.20
N VAL A 187 19.40 1.60 -12.87
CA VAL A 187 20.50 1.80 -11.91
C VAL A 187 20.56 0.63 -10.94
N SER A 188 21.75 0.07 -10.77
CA SER A 188 22.02 -0.91 -9.74
C SER A 188 23.21 -0.46 -8.90
N THR A 189 23.15 -0.68 -7.59
CA THR A 189 24.11 -0.24 -6.60
C THR A 189 24.58 -1.39 -5.73
N THR A 190 25.78 -1.27 -5.15
CA THR A 190 26.26 -2.18 -4.10
C THR A 190 26.61 -1.38 -2.84
N PRO A 191 26.61 -1.99 -1.64
CA PRO A 191 26.96 -1.27 -0.40
C PRO A 191 28.40 -0.75 -0.39
N GLN A 192 29.27 -1.30 -1.24
CA GLN A 192 30.64 -0.85 -1.43
C GLN A 192 30.74 0.43 -2.29
N GLY A 193 29.61 0.90 -2.86
CA GLY A 193 29.55 2.11 -3.66
C GLY A 193 29.72 1.91 -5.17
N ASP A 194 29.69 0.67 -5.66
CA ASP A 194 29.68 0.43 -7.11
C ASP A 194 28.29 0.78 -7.67
N VAL A 195 28.27 1.50 -8.78
CA VAL A 195 27.04 1.90 -9.45
C VAL A 195 27.12 1.49 -10.92
N LYS A 196 26.12 0.75 -11.37
CA LYS A 196 25.95 0.34 -12.76
C LYS A 196 24.74 1.03 -13.35
N VAL A 197 24.92 1.80 -14.41
CA VAL A 197 23.86 2.57 -15.08
C VAL A 197 23.72 2.12 -16.52
N LYS A 198 22.51 1.74 -16.90
CA LYS A 198 22.11 1.51 -18.30
C LYS A 198 21.07 2.55 -18.70
N VAL A 199 21.25 3.15 -19.89
CA VAL A 199 20.26 4.06 -20.46
C VAL A 199 19.87 3.59 -21.84
N ASP A 200 18.62 3.16 -21.96
CA ASP A 200 18.03 2.87 -23.26
C ASP A 200 17.60 4.20 -23.92
N TYR A 201 17.80 4.34 -25.21
CA TYR A 201 17.38 5.52 -25.97
C TYR A 201 16.94 5.14 -27.39
N LEU A 202 16.08 5.97 -27.97
CA LEU A 202 15.65 5.88 -29.35
C LEU A 202 16.21 7.07 -30.12
N ALA A 203 16.73 6.83 -31.36
CA ALA A 203 17.24 7.86 -32.23
C ALA A 203 16.77 7.61 -33.66
N HIS A 204 16.03 8.59 -34.23
CA HIS A 204 15.52 8.50 -35.61
C HIS A 204 16.60 8.93 -36.63
N GLY A 205 16.78 8.13 -37.67
CA GLY A 205 17.81 8.30 -38.69
C GLY A 205 18.81 7.16 -38.79
N SER A 206 18.74 6.18 -37.86
CA SER A 206 19.31 4.86 -38.02
C SER A 206 18.25 3.93 -38.62
N LYS A 207 18.57 3.16 -39.66
CA LYS A 207 17.66 2.14 -40.21
C LYS A 207 17.43 1.07 -39.10
N MET A 208 16.33 1.18 -38.41
CA MET A 208 15.86 0.19 -37.42
C MET A 208 15.07 -0.90 -38.11
N LYS A 209 15.53 -2.14 -38.09
CA LYS A 209 14.65 -3.30 -38.28
C LYS A 209 14.13 -3.70 -36.89
N LEU A 210 12.85 -3.41 -36.63
CA LEU A 210 12.16 -3.98 -35.47
C LEU A 210 11.97 -5.49 -35.73
N SER A 211 12.73 -6.32 -35.09
CA SER A 211 12.44 -7.76 -35.02
C SER A 211 11.70 -8.03 -33.72
N ILE A 212 10.41 -8.34 -33.81
CA ILE A 212 9.54 -8.67 -32.66
C ILE A 212 9.80 -10.10 -32.16
N ARG A 213 10.70 -10.84 -32.76
CA ARG A 213 11.09 -12.18 -32.33
C ARG A 213 12.46 -12.13 -31.66
N ASN A 214 12.49 -12.41 -30.38
CA ASN A 214 13.63 -12.47 -29.45
C ASN A 214 14.21 -11.10 -29.04
N MET A 215 14.02 -10.75 -27.76
CA MET A 215 14.57 -9.55 -27.11
C MET A 215 16.11 -9.57 -26.98
N LYS A 216 16.83 -9.55 -28.09
CA LYS A 216 18.19 -9.02 -28.20
C LYS A 216 18.10 -7.72 -28.99
N VAL A 217 17.87 -6.63 -28.31
CA VAL A 217 17.99 -5.29 -28.90
C VAL A 217 19.46 -4.91 -28.85
N ASP A 218 20.25 -5.46 -29.74
CA ASP A 218 21.58 -4.97 -30.06
C ASP A 218 21.39 -3.76 -31.02
N PHE A 219 21.42 -2.56 -30.45
CA PHE A 219 21.43 -1.32 -31.21
C PHE A 219 22.77 -1.15 -31.94
N LEU A 220 22.90 -1.74 -33.10
CA LEU A 220 23.95 -1.41 -34.07
C LEU A 220 23.48 -0.26 -34.93
N ALA A 221 23.80 0.96 -34.54
CA ALA A 221 23.69 2.13 -35.42
C ALA A 221 24.77 2.08 -36.52
N LYS A 222 24.61 1.18 -37.52
CA LYS A 222 25.42 1.22 -38.74
C LYS A 222 24.78 2.25 -39.68
N GLY A 223 25.40 3.40 -39.85
CA GLY A 223 25.11 4.36 -40.90
C GLY A 223 24.57 5.71 -40.49
N SER A 224 24.44 6.08 -39.21
CA SER A 224 24.07 7.43 -38.80
C SER A 224 25.31 8.30 -38.56
N LYS A 225 25.34 9.50 -39.17
CA LYS A 225 26.36 10.52 -38.91
C LYS A 225 26.23 11.17 -37.52
N MET A 226 25.28 10.68 -36.68
CA MET A 226 25.06 11.24 -35.34
C MET A 226 26.03 10.62 -34.34
N LYS A 227 26.80 11.47 -33.65
CA LYS A 227 27.62 11.05 -32.49
C LYS A 227 26.76 11.08 -31.25
N LEU A 228 26.42 9.89 -30.73
CA LEU A 228 25.57 9.69 -29.54
C LEU A 228 26.44 9.31 -28.34
N SER A 229 26.13 9.86 -27.18
CA SER A 229 26.70 9.43 -25.90
C SER A 229 25.73 9.70 -24.74
N ILE A 230 25.89 8.94 -23.66
CA ILE A 230 25.20 9.17 -22.39
C ILE A 230 26.21 9.73 -21.39
N ARG A 231 25.83 10.82 -20.72
CA ARG A 231 26.58 11.39 -19.62
C ARG A 231 25.79 11.16 -18.33
N ASN A 232 26.38 10.44 -17.37
CA ASN A 232 25.78 10.20 -16.07
C ASN A 232 26.45 11.08 -15.02
N THR A 233 25.66 11.64 -14.12
CA THR A 233 26.12 12.38 -12.94
C THR A 233 25.34 11.90 -11.73
N ILE A 234 26.04 11.53 -10.66
CA ILE A 234 25.45 11.11 -9.40
C ILE A 234 25.65 12.23 -8.38
N TYR A 235 24.55 12.60 -7.73
CA TYR A 235 24.50 13.60 -6.67
C TYR A 235 24.14 12.92 -5.34
N ASP A 236 24.73 13.38 -4.25
CA ASP A 236 24.29 13.01 -2.90
C ASP A 236 23.03 13.78 -2.49
N ALA A 237 22.51 13.53 -1.29
CA ALA A 237 21.30 14.18 -0.77
C ALA A 237 21.46 15.71 -0.59
N ALA A 238 22.70 16.23 -0.52
CA ALA A 238 22.99 17.67 -0.45
C ALA A 238 23.16 18.32 -1.86
N GLY A 239 22.98 17.52 -2.94
CA GLY A 239 23.15 18.00 -4.31
C GLY A 239 24.60 18.09 -4.79
N LYS A 240 25.57 17.57 -3.99
CA LYS A 240 26.98 17.53 -4.36
C LYS A 240 27.23 16.39 -5.35
N VAL A 241 27.99 16.65 -6.41
CA VAL A 241 28.43 15.63 -7.35
C VAL A 241 29.41 14.66 -6.68
N VAL A 242 29.08 13.37 -6.69
CA VAL A 242 29.92 12.31 -6.09
C VAL A 242 30.51 11.35 -7.11
N ALA A 243 29.96 11.27 -8.33
CA ALA A 243 30.52 10.51 -9.44
C ALA A 243 30.05 11.03 -10.79
N LYS A 244 30.85 10.83 -11.84
CA LYS A 244 30.52 11.15 -13.24
C LYS A 244 31.08 10.07 -14.18
N SER A 245 30.36 9.85 -15.29
CA SER A 245 30.84 9.03 -16.39
C SER A 245 30.27 9.53 -17.73
N GLN A 246 30.88 9.12 -18.84
CA GLN A 246 30.38 9.35 -20.18
C GLN A 246 30.70 8.15 -21.08
N GLY A 247 29.74 7.65 -21.82
CA GLY A 247 29.88 6.52 -22.72
C GLY A 247 28.60 6.23 -23.52
N ASN A 248 28.60 5.13 -24.27
CA ASN A 248 27.48 4.78 -25.17
C ASN A 248 26.69 3.55 -24.69
N LYS A 249 27.20 2.81 -23.73
CA LYS A 249 26.64 1.54 -23.25
C LYS A 249 26.44 1.60 -21.75
N VAL A 250 26.27 0.44 -21.13
CA VAL A 250 26.28 0.30 -19.69
C VAL A 250 27.57 0.90 -19.11
N GLN A 251 27.42 1.77 -18.13
CA GLN A 251 28.53 2.49 -17.52
C GLN A 251 28.66 2.07 -16.04
N GLN A 252 29.88 1.99 -15.60
CA GLN A 252 30.23 1.72 -14.21
C GLN A 252 30.81 2.99 -13.58
N LEU A 253 30.35 3.29 -12.36
CA LEU A 253 30.80 4.41 -11.55
C LEU A 253 31.12 3.92 -10.15
N LYS A 254 31.86 4.73 -9.40
CA LYS A 254 32.19 4.46 -8.00
C LYS A 254 31.89 5.68 -7.15
N VAL A 255 31.06 5.51 -6.14
CA VAL A 255 30.86 6.47 -5.04
C VAL A 255 31.72 6.02 -3.87
N LYS A 256 32.64 6.88 -3.42
CA LYS A 256 33.51 6.57 -2.28
C LYS A 256 32.76 6.71 -0.98
N ASN A 257 32.85 5.68 -0.11
CA ASN A 257 32.21 5.65 1.23
C ASN A 257 30.75 6.10 1.20
N PRO A 258 29.86 5.39 0.48
CA PRO A 258 28.46 5.80 0.36
C PRO A 258 27.75 5.71 1.72
N GLN A 259 26.85 6.64 1.98
CA GLN A 259 25.88 6.47 3.06
C GLN A 259 24.84 5.44 2.63
N LEU A 260 24.66 4.41 3.48
CA LEU A 260 23.73 3.34 3.17
C LEU A 260 22.29 3.78 3.41
N TRP A 261 21.42 3.33 2.53
CA TRP A 261 19.97 3.34 2.74
C TRP A 261 19.64 2.27 3.79
N ASP A 262 18.79 2.62 4.77
CA ASP A 262 18.47 1.72 5.88
C ASP A 262 17.06 2.03 6.42
N ILE A 263 16.53 1.12 7.25
CA ILE A 263 15.25 1.33 7.94
C ILE A 263 15.31 2.63 8.75
N ALA A 264 14.24 3.44 8.62
CA ALA A 264 14.10 4.78 9.20
C ALA A 264 15.20 5.78 8.78
N LYS A 265 16.06 5.41 7.82
CA LYS A 265 17.15 6.23 7.27
C LYS A 265 17.20 6.13 5.76
N GLY A 266 16.19 6.69 5.09
CA GLY A 266 16.06 6.70 3.64
C GLY A 266 17.07 7.62 2.96
N TYR A 267 18.39 7.33 3.05
CA TYR A 267 19.38 8.16 2.39
C TYR A 267 19.42 7.88 0.88
N LEU A 268 19.13 8.91 0.10
CA LEU A 268 18.98 8.80 -1.35
C LEU A 268 20.05 9.58 -2.11
N TYR A 269 20.47 9.01 -3.23
CA TYR A 269 21.30 9.64 -4.26
C TYR A 269 20.46 9.87 -5.51
N THR A 270 20.76 10.94 -6.23
CA THR A 270 20.12 11.25 -7.51
C THR A 270 21.06 10.89 -8.66
N VAL A 271 20.58 10.08 -9.59
CA VAL A 271 21.29 9.73 -10.82
C VAL A 271 20.65 10.45 -11.99
N LYS A 272 21.37 11.43 -12.55
CA LYS A 272 20.97 12.17 -13.75
C LYS A 272 21.69 11.60 -14.96
N SER A 273 20.96 11.14 -15.96
CA SER A 273 21.47 10.67 -17.26
C SER A 273 21.05 11.64 -18.37
N GLU A 274 22.00 12.12 -19.12
CA GLU A 274 21.80 13.05 -20.23
C GLU A 274 22.14 12.37 -21.56
N LEU A 275 21.18 12.32 -22.49
CA LEU A 275 21.41 11.89 -23.86
C LEU A 275 22.04 13.05 -24.67
N VAL A 276 23.26 12.83 -25.13
CA VAL A 276 24.03 13.83 -25.85
C VAL A 276 24.14 13.44 -27.34
N VAL A 277 23.69 14.32 -28.22
CA VAL A 277 23.76 14.17 -29.69
C VAL A 277 24.62 15.28 -30.23
N ASN A 278 25.72 14.93 -30.92
CA ASN A 278 26.66 15.89 -31.51
C ASN A 278 27.11 16.98 -30.49
N GLY A 279 27.39 16.58 -29.25
CA GLY A 279 27.83 17.47 -28.19
C GLY A 279 26.72 18.26 -27.47
N LYS A 280 25.46 18.18 -27.90
CA LYS A 280 24.31 18.87 -27.26
C LYS A 280 23.43 17.88 -26.51
N VAL A 281 23.00 18.25 -25.31
CA VAL A 281 22.01 17.49 -24.54
C VAL A 281 20.64 17.63 -25.21
N VAL A 282 20.04 16.51 -25.57
CA VAL A 282 18.73 16.45 -26.25
C VAL A 282 17.63 15.84 -25.39
N ASP A 283 17.99 15.02 -24.40
CA ASP A 283 17.03 14.48 -23.43
C ASP A 283 17.71 14.17 -22.10
N THR A 284 16.92 14.05 -21.03
CA THR A 284 17.41 13.80 -19.68
C THR A 284 16.46 12.85 -18.95
N ALA A 285 17.02 11.86 -18.26
CA ALA A 285 16.30 11.04 -17.29
C ALA A 285 16.94 11.21 -15.90
N THR A 286 16.11 11.23 -14.89
CA THR A 286 16.57 11.35 -13.49
C THR A 286 15.82 10.33 -12.64
N THR A 287 16.54 9.60 -11.79
CA THR A 287 15.98 8.71 -10.78
C THR A 287 16.72 8.86 -9.46
N THR A 288 16.05 8.52 -8.36
CA THR A 288 16.69 8.33 -7.06
C THR A 288 17.14 6.88 -6.93
N THR A 289 18.13 6.63 -6.09
CA THR A 289 18.62 5.31 -5.71
C THR A 289 19.25 5.35 -4.33
N GLY A 290 19.50 4.18 -3.73
CA GLY A 290 20.17 4.05 -2.44
C GLY A 290 21.17 2.88 -2.47
N PHE A 291 22.20 2.95 -1.64
CA PHE A 291 23.18 1.89 -1.48
C PHE A 291 22.75 1.00 -0.31
N ARG A 292 22.53 -0.26 -0.56
CA ARG A 292 22.14 -1.24 0.45
C ARG A 292 22.48 -2.66 0.03
N GLU A 293 22.49 -3.56 1.01
CA GLU A 293 22.53 -5.01 0.80
C GLU A 293 21.29 -5.65 1.43
N VAL A 294 20.63 -6.51 0.68
CA VAL A 294 19.55 -7.38 1.14
C VAL A 294 20.00 -8.82 0.99
N LYS A 295 19.91 -9.60 2.07
CA LYS A 295 20.20 -11.03 2.05
C LYS A 295 19.15 -11.80 2.83
N PHE A 296 18.72 -12.91 2.28
CA PHE A 296 17.94 -13.92 2.97
C PHE A 296 18.79 -15.15 3.25
N ASP A 297 18.57 -15.77 4.39
CA ASP A 297 19.28 -16.96 4.86
C ASP A 297 18.28 -17.98 5.37
N ALA A 298 18.38 -19.21 4.91
CA ALA A 298 17.42 -20.27 5.23
C ALA A 298 17.40 -20.66 6.73
N GLN A 299 18.45 -20.34 7.49
CA GLN A 299 18.54 -20.67 8.91
C GLN A 299 18.42 -19.46 9.83
N LYS A 300 18.73 -18.26 9.33
CA LYS A 300 18.85 -17.03 10.13
C LYS A 300 17.89 -15.92 9.68
N GLY A 301 17.04 -16.18 8.69
CA GLY A 301 16.04 -15.25 8.22
C GLY A 301 16.60 -14.09 7.40
N PHE A 302 16.26 -12.84 7.74
CA PHE A 302 16.49 -11.66 6.91
C PHE A 302 17.64 -10.78 7.43
N PHE A 303 18.46 -10.27 6.49
CA PHE A 303 19.54 -9.33 6.76
C PHE A 303 19.44 -8.08 5.89
N LEU A 304 19.61 -6.93 6.51
CA LEU A 304 19.79 -5.65 5.83
C LEU A 304 21.14 -5.04 6.24
N ASN A 305 21.97 -4.74 5.26
CA ASN A 305 23.32 -4.18 5.48
C ASN A 305 24.16 -5.00 6.48
N GLY A 306 24.10 -6.33 6.38
CA GLY A 306 24.82 -7.28 7.25
C GLY A 306 24.22 -7.46 8.66
N ARG A 307 23.15 -6.75 9.02
CA ARG A 307 22.45 -6.89 10.32
C ARG A 307 21.27 -7.86 10.16
N ASN A 308 21.19 -8.87 11.02
CA ASN A 308 20.02 -9.72 11.12
C ASN A 308 18.88 -8.94 11.79
N ILE A 309 17.72 -8.87 11.13
CA ILE A 309 16.53 -8.17 11.62
C ILE A 309 15.28 -8.95 11.23
N LYS A 310 14.19 -8.78 11.97
CA LYS A 310 12.89 -9.27 11.55
C LYS A 310 12.20 -8.26 10.64
N ILE A 311 11.52 -8.75 9.63
CA ILE A 311 10.56 -7.96 8.84
C ILE A 311 9.30 -7.82 9.69
N ASN A 312 9.08 -6.62 10.21
CA ASN A 312 7.87 -6.19 10.91
C ASN A 312 6.96 -5.53 9.88
N GLY A 313 6.31 -6.34 9.08
CA GLY A 313 5.56 -5.91 7.91
C GLY A 313 4.05 -5.85 8.13
N VAL A 314 3.38 -5.11 7.27
CA VAL A 314 1.92 -5.11 7.12
C VAL A 314 1.54 -5.19 5.65
N CYS A 315 0.43 -5.84 5.37
CA CYS A 315 -0.25 -5.78 4.08
C CYS A 315 -1.11 -4.51 4.01
N GLU A 316 -1.13 -3.85 2.86
CA GLU A 316 -1.88 -2.63 2.65
C GLU A 316 -2.61 -2.63 1.32
N HIS A 317 -3.93 -2.40 1.36
CA HIS A 317 -4.69 -1.97 0.19
C HIS A 317 -4.47 -0.49 -0.11
N HIS A 318 -4.83 -0.07 -1.30
CA HIS A 318 -4.49 1.26 -1.83
C HIS A 318 -5.51 2.36 -1.50
N ASP A 319 -6.59 2.05 -0.77
CA ASP A 319 -7.55 3.06 -0.35
C ASP A 319 -7.08 3.88 0.87
N PHE A 320 -7.69 5.02 1.05
CA PHE A 320 -7.44 5.97 2.13
C PHE A 320 -8.73 6.25 2.93
N GLY A 321 -9.54 5.21 3.20
CA GLY A 321 -10.81 5.32 3.91
C GLY A 321 -11.75 6.30 3.20
N CYS A 322 -12.20 7.34 3.88
CA CYS A 322 -13.15 8.32 3.33
C CYS A 322 -12.67 9.09 2.08
N LEU A 323 -11.41 8.97 1.70
CA LEU A 323 -10.89 9.54 0.46
C LEU A 323 -10.93 8.55 -0.73
N GLY A 324 -11.39 7.31 -0.51
CA GLY A 324 -11.42 6.27 -1.53
C GLY A 324 -10.03 5.90 -2.03
N ALA A 325 -9.94 5.55 -3.30
CA ALA A 325 -8.69 5.16 -3.96
C ALA A 325 -7.86 6.35 -4.46
N VAL A 326 -8.34 7.58 -4.30
CA VAL A 326 -7.67 8.79 -4.78
C VAL A 326 -6.29 8.92 -4.16
N VAL A 327 -5.23 8.93 -4.98
CA VAL A 327 -3.88 9.20 -4.50
C VAL A 327 -3.82 10.60 -3.90
N ASN A 328 -3.52 10.65 -2.60
CA ASN A 328 -3.31 11.85 -1.82
C ASN A 328 -2.03 11.66 -1.00
N GLU A 329 -0.99 12.39 -1.35
CA GLU A 329 0.35 12.22 -0.77
C GLU A 329 0.38 12.50 0.73
N ASP A 330 -0.43 13.45 1.21
CA ASP A 330 -0.51 13.76 2.65
C ASP A 330 -1.20 12.62 3.42
N ALA A 331 -2.28 12.04 2.87
CA ALA A 331 -2.94 10.88 3.46
C ALA A 331 -2.02 9.66 3.47
N MET A 332 -1.29 9.42 2.38
CA MET A 332 -0.29 8.36 2.27
C MET A 332 0.83 8.54 3.30
N HIS A 333 1.39 9.73 3.42
CA HIS A 333 2.44 10.03 4.41
C HIS A 333 1.94 9.87 5.85
N ARG A 334 0.67 10.28 6.13
CA ARG A 334 0.03 10.03 7.44
C ARG A 334 -0.04 8.53 7.73
N LYS A 335 -0.54 7.74 6.77
CA LYS A 335 -0.68 6.28 6.89
C LYS A 335 0.67 5.64 7.22
N LEU A 336 1.70 5.94 6.43
CA LEU A 336 3.08 5.47 6.66
C LEU A 336 3.67 5.93 8.00
N THR A 337 3.33 7.15 8.44
CA THR A 337 3.83 7.70 9.72
C THR A 337 3.21 6.93 10.90
N ILE A 338 1.91 6.63 10.87
CA ILE A 338 1.24 5.85 11.92
C ILE A 338 1.81 4.43 11.97
N LEU A 339 2.01 3.78 10.82
CA LEU A 339 2.60 2.44 10.74
C LEU A 339 4.04 2.43 11.29
N ARG A 340 4.87 3.39 10.89
CA ARG A 340 6.25 3.51 11.40
C ARG A 340 6.27 3.78 12.91
N ASP A 341 5.30 4.52 13.44
CA ASP A 341 5.15 4.79 14.87
C ASP A 341 4.85 3.51 15.66
N MET A 342 4.15 2.57 15.07
CA MET A 342 3.91 1.22 15.59
C MET A 342 5.16 0.33 15.56
N GLY A 343 6.14 0.64 14.71
CA GLY A 343 7.36 -0.15 14.52
C GLY A 343 7.42 -0.93 13.20
N VAL A 344 6.48 -0.67 12.28
CA VAL A 344 6.50 -1.23 10.92
C VAL A 344 7.75 -0.77 10.18
N ASN A 345 8.45 -1.74 9.59
CA ASN A 345 9.64 -1.50 8.75
C ASN A 345 9.46 -1.99 7.31
N ALA A 346 8.34 -2.64 6.99
CA ALA A 346 8.05 -3.15 5.66
C ALA A 346 6.56 -3.09 5.32
N ILE A 347 6.23 -2.94 4.02
CA ILE A 347 4.88 -2.98 3.49
C ILE A 347 4.83 -4.00 2.35
N ARG A 348 3.74 -4.77 2.26
CA ARG A 348 3.36 -5.53 1.09
C ARG A 348 2.22 -4.81 0.37
N SER A 349 2.43 -4.51 -0.92
CA SER A 349 1.41 -3.87 -1.76
C SER A 349 0.36 -4.89 -2.20
N SER A 350 -0.64 -5.10 -1.37
CA SER A 350 -1.67 -6.14 -1.58
C SER A 350 -2.77 -5.65 -2.52
N HIS A 351 -3.09 -6.36 -3.57
CA HIS A 351 -2.35 -7.43 -4.25
C HIS A 351 -2.14 -6.98 -5.69
N ASN A 352 -1.46 -5.86 -5.89
CA ASN A 352 -1.39 -5.15 -7.17
C ASN A 352 -0.27 -4.09 -7.18
N PRO A 353 0.13 -3.60 -8.36
CA PRO A 353 1.11 -2.52 -8.50
C PRO A 353 0.77 -1.28 -7.67
N PRO A 354 1.65 -0.85 -6.75
CA PRO A 354 1.41 0.32 -5.91
C PRO A 354 1.45 1.62 -6.71
N ALA A 355 0.97 2.71 -6.10
CA ALA A 355 1.19 4.05 -6.65
C ALA A 355 2.68 4.42 -6.62
N PRO A 356 3.23 5.09 -7.64
CA PRO A 356 4.65 5.51 -7.65
C PRO A 356 5.04 6.37 -6.44
N GLU A 357 4.10 7.16 -5.93
CA GLU A 357 4.28 8.02 -4.75
C GLU A 357 4.55 7.20 -3.49
N LEU A 358 3.90 6.02 -3.34
CA LEU A 358 4.14 5.13 -2.20
C LEU A 358 5.61 4.70 -2.13
N LEU A 359 6.16 4.26 -3.27
CA LEU A 359 7.56 3.82 -3.32
C LEU A 359 8.53 4.99 -3.05
N SER A 360 8.25 6.16 -3.59
CA SER A 360 9.06 7.37 -3.36
C SER A 360 9.05 7.78 -1.88
N MET A 361 7.90 7.65 -1.20
CA MET A 361 7.80 7.90 0.24
C MET A 361 8.52 6.83 1.05
N CYS A 362 8.33 5.54 0.72
CA CYS A 362 9.03 4.45 1.37
C CYS A 362 10.55 4.57 1.20
N ASP A 363 11.03 4.97 0.03
CA ASP A 363 12.45 5.28 -0.20
C ASP A 363 12.97 6.33 0.78
N SER A 364 12.25 7.44 0.93
CA SER A 364 12.66 8.56 1.78
C SER A 364 12.49 8.28 3.28
N MET A 365 11.52 7.46 3.64
CA MET A 365 11.23 7.13 5.04
C MET A 365 12.02 5.92 5.56
N GLY A 366 12.68 5.15 4.67
CA GLY A 366 13.39 3.93 5.03
C GLY A 366 12.41 2.82 5.41
N ILE A 367 11.42 2.53 4.57
CA ILE A 367 10.45 1.44 4.71
C ILE A 367 10.65 0.48 3.55
N LEU A 368 10.84 -0.81 3.82
CA LEU A 368 10.96 -1.84 2.80
C LEU A 368 9.60 -2.10 2.11
N VAL A 369 9.63 -2.49 0.84
CA VAL A 369 8.42 -2.83 0.09
C VAL A 369 8.58 -4.19 -0.60
N MET A 370 7.70 -5.13 -0.29
CA MET A 370 7.40 -6.29 -1.13
C MET A 370 6.43 -5.82 -2.21
N ASP A 371 6.93 -5.71 -3.43
CA ASP A 371 6.19 -5.18 -4.57
C ASP A 371 5.46 -6.31 -5.29
N GLU A 372 4.12 -6.30 -5.22
CA GLU A 372 3.28 -7.40 -5.70
C GLU A 372 2.55 -7.05 -6.99
N SER A 373 2.52 -8.01 -7.91
CA SER A 373 2.01 -7.79 -9.26
C SER A 373 0.53 -8.14 -9.44
N PHE A 374 0.10 -9.31 -8.94
CA PHE A 374 -1.21 -9.89 -9.26
C PHE A 374 -1.85 -10.59 -8.05
N ASP A 375 -3.16 -10.43 -7.87
CA ASP A 375 -3.96 -11.24 -6.93
C ASP A 375 -4.32 -12.60 -7.52
N MET A 376 -4.54 -12.68 -8.82
CA MET A 376 -4.87 -13.90 -9.55
C MET A 376 -4.07 -13.98 -10.84
N TRP A 377 -3.92 -15.20 -11.35
CA TRP A 377 -3.39 -15.42 -12.70
C TRP A 377 -4.53 -15.72 -13.67
N ARG A 378 -4.56 -16.90 -14.22
CA ARG A 378 -5.55 -17.34 -15.22
C ARG A 378 -6.86 -17.80 -14.60
N ARG A 379 -6.81 -18.33 -13.37
CA ARG A 379 -7.98 -18.81 -12.65
C ARG A 379 -8.59 -17.69 -11.82
N LYS A 380 -9.85 -17.36 -12.13
CA LYS A 380 -10.55 -16.25 -11.46
C LYS A 380 -10.86 -16.56 -10.00
N LYS A 381 -10.80 -15.54 -9.18
CA LYS A 381 -11.26 -15.51 -7.78
C LYS A 381 -12.56 -14.72 -7.63
N SER A 382 -12.81 -13.76 -8.51
CA SER A 382 -14.04 -12.99 -8.59
C SER A 382 -14.63 -13.10 -10.00
N GLN A 383 -15.93 -12.81 -10.14
CA GLN A 383 -16.66 -13.06 -11.39
C GLN A 383 -16.01 -12.37 -12.61
N ASN A 384 -15.59 -11.13 -12.46
CA ASN A 384 -15.10 -10.25 -13.53
C ASN A 384 -13.68 -9.72 -13.26
N ASP A 385 -12.82 -10.49 -12.58
CA ASP A 385 -11.47 -10.07 -12.22
C ASP A 385 -10.47 -10.08 -13.39
N TYR A 386 -9.21 -9.79 -13.06
CA TYR A 386 -8.13 -9.66 -14.05
C TYR A 386 -7.81 -10.98 -14.78
N ALA A 387 -8.20 -12.13 -14.28
CA ALA A 387 -7.94 -13.42 -14.95
C ALA A 387 -8.42 -13.44 -16.41
N ARG A 388 -9.51 -12.72 -16.72
CA ARG A 388 -10.05 -12.57 -18.10
C ARG A 388 -9.09 -11.86 -19.06
N PHE A 389 -8.07 -11.16 -18.55
CA PHE A 389 -7.07 -10.41 -19.32
C PHE A 389 -5.66 -10.99 -19.19
N PHE A 390 -5.46 -11.93 -18.27
CA PHE A 390 -4.14 -12.40 -17.88
C PHE A 390 -3.34 -12.93 -19.07
N ASP A 391 -3.92 -13.78 -19.90
CA ASP A 391 -3.26 -14.44 -21.02
C ASP A 391 -2.64 -13.42 -21.99
N GLU A 392 -3.36 -12.35 -22.29
CA GLU A 392 -2.92 -11.32 -23.23
C GLU A 392 -1.98 -10.30 -22.59
N TRP A 393 -2.18 -9.97 -21.29
CA TRP A 393 -1.59 -8.76 -20.69
C TRP A 393 -0.51 -9.03 -19.65
N HIS A 394 -0.43 -10.22 -19.03
CA HIS A 394 0.48 -10.49 -17.91
C HIS A 394 1.93 -10.12 -18.18
N GLN A 395 2.45 -10.46 -19.38
CA GLN A 395 3.84 -10.19 -19.74
C GLN A 395 4.13 -8.69 -19.77
N ARG A 396 3.20 -7.89 -20.31
CA ARG A 396 3.33 -6.44 -20.37
C ARG A 396 3.18 -5.82 -18.98
N ASP A 397 2.13 -6.21 -18.25
CA ASP A 397 1.81 -5.65 -16.94
C ASP A 397 2.93 -5.92 -15.93
N LEU A 398 3.45 -7.14 -15.87
CA LEU A 398 4.58 -7.49 -15.00
C LEU A 398 5.89 -6.81 -15.43
N SER A 399 6.16 -6.74 -16.74
CA SER A 399 7.34 -6.02 -17.25
C SER A 399 7.29 -4.53 -16.95
N ASP A 400 6.12 -3.90 -17.07
CA ASP A 400 5.90 -2.48 -16.80
C ASP A 400 6.10 -2.19 -15.30
N LEU A 401 5.55 -3.04 -14.40
CA LEU A 401 5.77 -2.94 -12.96
C LEU A 401 7.27 -2.97 -12.63
N VAL A 402 7.96 -4.03 -13.02
CA VAL A 402 9.38 -4.20 -12.66
C VAL A 402 10.27 -3.10 -13.23
N LYS A 403 10.04 -2.67 -14.48
CA LYS A 403 10.80 -1.57 -15.09
C LYS A 403 10.54 -0.24 -14.41
N ARG A 404 9.30 0.02 -13.98
CA ARG A 404 8.92 1.22 -13.25
C ARG A 404 9.64 1.30 -11.91
N ASP A 405 9.68 0.17 -11.16
CA ASP A 405 9.99 0.16 -9.75
C ASP A 405 11.41 -0.33 -9.40
N ARG A 406 12.14 -0.93 -10.34
CA ARG A 406 13.47 -1.53 -10.12
C ARG A 406 14.57 -0.57 -9.63
N ASN A 407 14.39 0.75 -9.76
CA ASN A 407 15.35 1.74 -9.28
C ASN A 407 15.13 2.14 -7.81
N HIS A 408 13.97 1.78 -7.21
CA HIS A 408 13.62 2.12 -5.84
C HIS A 408 14.40 1.26 -4.84
N PRO A 409 15.19 1.85 -3.91
CA PRO A 409 15.89 1.09 -2.89
C PRO A 409 14.95 0.45 -1.86
N CYS A 410 13.74 0.97 -1.67
CA CYS A 410 12.76 0.35 -0.78
C CYS A 410 12.25 -1.01 -1.29
N VAL A 411 12.15 -1.21 -2.60
CA VAL A 411 11.73 -2.50 -3.18
C VAL A 411 12.81 -3.53 -2.92
N PHE A 412 12.57 -4.47 -2.00
CA PHE A 412 13.55 -5.47 -1.60
C PHE A 412 13.24 -6.88 -2.11
N MET A 413 12.02 -7.10 -2.60
CA MET A 413 11.52 -8.39 -3.06
C MET A 413 10.40 -8.16 -4.09
N TRP A 414 10.31 -9.06 -5.06
CA TRP A 414 9.22 -9.12 -6.04
C TRP A 414 8.26 -10.25 -5.68
N SER A 415 6.96 -9.95 -5.61
CA SER A 415 5.91 -10.96 -5.45
C SER A 415 5.13 -11.09 -6.75
N ILE A 416 5.10 -12.31 -7.30
CA ILE A 416 4.48 -12.57 -8.61
C ILE A 416 3.04 -13.03 -8.54
N GLY A 417 2.48 -13.22 -7.35
CA GLY A 417 1.08 -13.61 -7.18
C GLY A 417 0.67 -13.73 -5.71
N ASN A 418 -0.64 -13.63 -5.48
CA ASN A 418 -1.27 -13.84 -4.18
C ASN A 418 -2.28 -14.96 -4.25
N GLU A 419 -2.09 -16.02 -3.46
CA GLU A 419 -3.06 -17.14 -3.33
C GLU A 419 -3.66 -17.58 -4.68
N VAL A 420 -2.81 -17.55 -5.72
CA VAL A 420 -3.25 -17.93 -7.06
C VAL A 420 -3.74 -19.38 -7.05
N LEU A 421 -4.85 -19.66 -7.71
CA LEU A 421 -5.44 -21.00 -7.68
C LEU A 421 -4.58 -22.05 -8.41
N GLU A 422 -3.62 -21.60 -9.18
CA GLU A 422 -2.59 -22.40 -9.84
C GLU A 422 -1.60 -23.05 -8.88
N GLN A 423 -1.56 -22.67 -7.61
CA GLN A 423 -0.66 -23.24 -6.59
C GLN A 423 -1.05 -24.68 -6.19
N TRP A 424 -2.35 -24.97 -6.20
CA TRP A 424 -2.87 -26.19 -5.59
C TRP A 424 -2.36 -27.46 -6.27
N SER A 425 -1.86 -28.37 -5.44
CA SER A 425 -1.26 -29.65 -5.85
C SER A 425 -2.26 -30.68 -6.35
N ASP A 426 -3.55 -30.44 -6.20
CA ASP A 426 -4.61 -31.28 -6.75
C ASP A 426 -4.51 -31.28 -8.29
N VAL A 427 -4.56 -32.47 -8.89
CA VAL A 427 -4.52 -32.69 -10.34
C VAL A 427 -5.63 -31.91 -11.08
N ALA A 428 -6.77 -31.69 -10.44
CA ALA A 428 -7.84 -30.83 -10.97
C ALA A 428 -7.45 -29.36 -11.09
N ALA A 429 -6.40 -28.92 -10.43
CA ALA A 429 -5.87 -27.56 -10.52
C ALA A 429 -5.07 -27.30 -11.80
N ASP A 430 -4.60 -28.32 -12.49
CA ASP A 430 -3.81 -28.20 -13.72
C ASP A 430 -4.71 -28.30 -14.97
N THR A 431 -5.47 -27.24 -15.21
CA THR A 431 -6.54 -27.20 -16.23
C THR A 431 -6.13 -26.60 -17.57
N LEU A 432 -4.85 -26.29 -17.79
CA LEU A 432 -4.38 -25.79 -19.09
C LEU A 432 -4.39 -26.89 -20.14
N SER A 433 -4.97 -26.59 -21.30
CA SER A 433 -4.63 -27.34 -22.49
C SER A 433 -3.19 -27.00 -22.94
N LEU A 434 -2.52 -27.94 -23.58
CA LEU A 434 -1.19 -27.76 -24.15
C LEU A 434 -1.13 -26.53 -25.09
N GLU A 435 -2.18 -26.28 -25.84
CA GLU A 435 -2.33 -25.15 -26.75
C GLU A 435 -2.38 -23.82 -25.97
N GLN A 436 -3.14 -23.77 -24.90
CA GLN A 436 -3.22 -22.60 -24.01
C GLN A 436 -1.87 -22.35 -23.31
N ALA A 437 -1.19 -23.41 -22.86
CA ALA A 437 0.14 -23.29 -22.26
C ALA A 437 1.15 -22.71 -23.26
N ASN A 438 1.17 -23.18 -24.48
CA ASN A 438 2.06 -22.66 -25.52
C ASN A 438 1.76 -21.20 -25.87
N LEU A 439 0.48 -20.81 -25.89
CA LEU A 439 0.05 -19.43 -26.16
C LEU A 439 0.55 -18.47 -25.07
N ILE A 440 0.44 -18.89 -23.80
CA ILE A 440 0.83 -18.08 -22.64
C ILE A 440 2.33 -18.03 -22.47
N LEU A 441 2.97 -19.16 -22.61
CA LEU A 441 4.41 -19.28 -22.39
C LEU A 441 5.22 -18.66 -23.52
N ASN A 442 4.66 -18.48 -24.73
CA ASN A 442 5.22 -17.82 -25.95
C ASN A 442 6.78 -17.69 -25.94
N ALA A 443 7.44 -18.59 -25.23
CA ALA A 443 8.84 -18.53 -24.83
C ALA A 443 9.69 -19.60 -25.55
N GLY A 444 9.14 -20.23 -26.59
CA GLY A 444 9.85 -21.22 -27.37
C GLY A 444 10.05 -22.58 -26.67
N HIS A 445 9.26 -22.86 -25.64
CA HIS A 445 9.16 -24.23 -25.12
C HIS A 445 8.36 -25.07 -26.13
N ASP A 446 8.98 -26.14 -26.58
CA ASP A 446 8.31 -27.11 -27.44
C ASP A 446 7.20 -27.82 -26.66
N ALA A 447 6.09 -28.08 -27.30
CA ALA A 447 4.99 -28.88 -26.76
C ALA A 447 5.47 -30.24 -26.18
N SER A 448 6.55 -30.78 -26.71
CA SER A 448 7.18 -32.02 -26.22
C SER A 448 7.78 -31.84 -24.82
N THR A 449 8.24 -30.66 -24.44
CA THR A 449 8.78 -30.36 -23.11
C THR A 449 7.68 -30.42 -22.03
N LEU A 450 6.46 -29.98 -22.38
CA LEU A 450 5.32 -30.02 -21.48
C LEU A 450 4.74 -31.45 -21.35
N ALA A 451 4.82 -32.24 -22.40
CA ALA A 451 4.27 -33.58 -22.45
C ALA A 451 5.15 -34.67 -21.78
N HIS A 452 6.44 -34.39 -21.55
CA HIS A 452 7.41 -35.40 -21.09
C HIS A 452 7.97 -35.16 -19.70
N SER A 453 7.62 -34.04 -19.01
CA SER A 453 8.08 -33.80 -17.64
C SER A 453 7.05 -34.34 -16.63
N GLU A 454 7.26 -35.54 -16.14
CA GLU A 454 6.52 -36.13 -15.01
C GLU A 454 6.72 -35.29 -13.71
N GLU A 455 7.67 -34.35 -13.69
CA GLU A 455 8.05 -33.57 -12.49
C GLU A 455 7.50 -32.13 -12.47
N LEU A 456 7.24 -31.50 -13.62
CA LEU A 456 6.79 -30.11 -13.70
C LEU A 456 5.42 -29.99 -14.37
N SER A 457 4.46 -29.43 -13.65
CA SER A 457 3.15 -29.09 -14.20
C SER A 457 3.23 -27.82 -15.06
N VAL A 458 2.18 -27.60 -15.85
CA VAL A 458 1.99 -26.36 -16.61
C VAL A 458 1.99 -25.15 -15.69
N ASN A 459 1.44 -25.25 -14.48
CA ASN A 459 1.44 -24.18 -13.48
C ASN A 459 2.86 -23.89 -12.95
N SER A 460 3.70 -24.92 -12.78
CA SER A 460 5.12 -24.73 -12.46
C SER A 460 5.86 -24.02 -13.59
N LEU A 461 5.61 -24.35 -14.84
CA LEU A 461 6.19 -23.68 -16.00
C LEU A 461 5.72 -22.23 -16.13
N LEU A 462 4.45 -21.95 -15.85
CA LEU A 462 3.93 -20.57 -15.80
C LEU A 462 4.64 -19.75 -14.71
N THR A 463 4.86 -20.36 -13.54
CA THR A 463 5.63 -19.73 -12.45
C THR A 463 7.04 -19.38 -12.90
N GLN A 464 7.75 -20.29 -13.58
CA GLN A 464 9.08 -20.05 -14.17
C GLN A 464 9.03 -18.92 -15.18
N HIS A 465 8.02 -18.90 -16.06
CA HIS A 465 7.84 -17.84 -17.06
C HIS A 465 7.70 -16.45 -16.43
N LEU A 466 6.85 -16.32 -15.41
CA LEU A 466 6.68 -15.05 -14.69
C LEU A 466 7.98 -14.62 -13.99
N ALA A 467 8.67 -15.54 -13.33
CA ALA A 467 9.96 -15.26 -12.71
C ALA A 467 11.02 -14.82 -13.74
N GLU A 468 11.04 -15.43 -14.93
CA GLU A 468 11.92 -15.00 -16.02
C GLU A 468 11.63 -13.60 -16.51
N ILE A 469 10.37 -13.18 -16.59
CA ILE A 469 9.99 -11.79 -16.93
C ILE A 469 10.61 -10.82 -15.92
N VAL A 470 10.50 -11.11 -14.61
CA VAL A 470 11.12 -10.33 -13.55
C VAL A 470 12.64 -10.26 -13.74
N LYS A 471 13.31 -11.42 -13.85
CA LYS A 471 14.78 -11.51 -14.03
C LYS A 471 15.28 -10.82 -15.28
N LYS A 472 14.52 -10.84 -16.39
CA LYS A 472 14.84 -10.09 -17.63
C LYS A 472 14.72 -8.58 -17.45
N CYS A 473 13.78 -8.11 -16.61
CA CYS A 473 13.56 -6.69 -16.37
C CYS A 473 14.46 -6.11 -15.27
N ASP A 474 14.92 -6.94 -14.29
CA ASP A 474 15.82 -6.55 -13.19
C ASP A 474 17.05 -7.47 -13.10
N PRO A 475 17.87 -7.59 -14.19
CA PRO A 475 18.92 -8.62 -14.29
C PRO A 475 20.15 -8.35 -13.42
N TRP A 476 20.27 -7.18 -12.80
CA TRP A 476 21.45 -6.80 -11.99
C TRP A 476 21.16 -6.79 -10.49
N SER A 477 19.92 -7.01 -10.14
CA SER A 477 19.48 -6.98 -8.76
C SER A 477 19.55 -8.38 -8.15
N ALA A 478 19.88 -8.42 -6.86
CA ALA A 478 19.74 -9.61 -6.03
C ALA A 478 18.38 -9.70 -5.34
N ARG A 479 17.37 -8.95 -5.82
CA ARG A 479 16.01 -9.02 -5.24
C ARG A 479 15.42 -10.39 -5.48
N PRO A 480 15.05 -11.13 -4.42
CA PRO A 480 14.42 -12.43 -4.57
C PRO A 480 12.99 -12.31 -5.08
N ILE A 481 12.51 -13.41 -5.64
CA ILE A 481 11.14 -13.60 -6.10
C ILE A 481 10.41 -14.46 -5.08
N THR A 482 9.18 -14.05 -4.74
CA THR A 482 8.25 -14.78 -3.90
C THR A 482 6.85 -14.79 -4.51
N ALA A 483 5.93 -15.48 -3.86
CA ALA A 483 4.49 -15.37 -4.03
C ALA A 483 3.82 -15.64 -2.67
N GLY A 484 2.69 -15.01 -2.40
CA GLY A 484 1.87 -15.33 -1.23
C GLY A 484 1.12 -16.63 -1.48
N CYS A 485 1.42 -17.69 -0.74
CA CYS A 485 0.84 -19.01 -0.93
C CYS A 485 0.07 -19.49 0.31
N ASN A 486 -1.18 -19.91 0.12
CA ASN A 486 -2.00 -20.50 1.16
C ASN A 486 -2.09 -22.04 1.10
N GLU A 487 -1.26 -22.68 0.25
CA GLU A 487 -0.97 -24.10 0.31
C GLU A 487 0.48 -24.31 0.81
N PRO A 488 0.68 -24.73 2.06
CA PRO A 488 2.03 -24.85 2.66
C PRO A 488 2.75 -26.15 2.26
N ASP A 489 2.14 -26.99 1.42
CA ASP A 489 2.68 -28.27 0.97
C ASP A 489 3.86 -28.05 0.00
N PRO A 490 5.00 -28.76 0.15
CA PRO A 490 6.09 -28.79 -0.86
C PRO A 490 5.62 -29.18 -2.27
N LYS A 491 4.50 -29.86 -2.40
CA LYS A 491 3.88 -30.20 -3.69
C LYS A 491 3.22 -29.03 -4.40
N ASN A 492 3.03 -27.90 -3.72
CA ASN A 492 2.53 -26.66 -4.33
C ASN A 492 3.27 -26.37 -5.64
N HIS A 493 2.54 -26.19 -6.73
CA HIS A 493 3.11 -26.02 -8.07
C HIS A 493 4.06 -24.83 -8.19
N LEU A 494 3.84 -23.76 -7.42
CA LEU A 494 4.73 -22.61 -7.42
C LEU A 494 6.07 -22.97 -6.77
N PHE A 495 6.07 -23.69 -5.64
CA PHE A 495 7.29 -24.14 -4.98
C PHE A 495 8.05 -25.19 -5.81
N LYS A 496 7.33 -26.16 -6.40
CA LYS A 496 7.90 -27.16 -7.33
C LYS A 496 8.58 -26.55 -8.55
N SER A 497 8.16 -25.38 -9.00
CA SER A 497 8.77 -24.68 -10.13
C SER A 497 10.26 -24.42 -9.97
N GLY A 498 10.75 -24.34 -8.73
CA GLY A 498 12.10 -23.92 -8.39
C GLY A 498 12.39 -22.44 -8.62
N ALA A 499 11.42 -21.66 -9.11
CA ALA A 499 11.56 -20.27 -9.47
C ALA A 499 11.32 -19.31 -8.29
N ILE A 500 10.71 -19.79 -7.20
CA ILE A 500 10.50 -19.05 -5.96
C ILE A 500 11.78 -19.07 -5.13
N ASP A 501 12.35 -17.90 -4.88
CA ASP A 501 13.61 -17.75 -4.13
C ASP A 501 13.39 -17.74 -2.62
N VAL A 502 12.27 -17.17 -2.14
CA VAL A 502 11.84 -17.10 -0.74
C VAL A 502 10.45 -17.70 -0.61
N ILE A 503 10.29 -18.69 0.25
CA ILE A 503 8.99 -19.31 0.53
C ILE A 503 8.13 -18.30 1.28
N GLY A 504 6.97 -17.98 0.73
CA GLY A 504 5.97 -17.08 1.33
C GLY A 504 4.71 -17.85 1.71
N PHE A 505 4.43 -17.97 3.00
CA PHE A 505 3.14 -18.50 3.44
C PHE A 505 2.17 -17.36 3.76
N ASN A 506 0.95 -17.51 3.27
CA ASN A 506 -0.19 -16.82 3.81
C ASN A 506 -0.76 -17.67 4.94
N TYR A 507 -0.71 -17.14 6.17
CA TYR A 507 -1.16 -17.84 7.38
C TYR A 507 -0.38 -19.15 7.68
N HIS A 508 -1.05 -20.17 8.18
CA HIS A 508 -0.48 -21.49 8.48
C HIS A 508 0.69 -21.48 9.48
N HIS A 509 0.62 -20.61 10.49
CA HIS A 509 1.64 -20.47 11.54
C HIS A 509 1.95 -21.80 12.25
N GLN A 510 0.96 -22.71 12.34
CA GLN A 510 1.12 -24.04 12.95
C GLN A 510 2.06 -24.96 12.17
N TRP A 511 2.29 -24.71 10.87
CA TRP A 511 3.14 -25.51 9.99
C TRP A 511 4.58 -25.01 9.90
N VAL A 512 4.93 -23.95 10.60
CA VAL A 512 6.26 -23.32 10.52
C VAL A 512 7.36 -24.28 10.97
N LYS A 513 7.10 -25.16 11.94
CA LYS A 513 8.07 -26.14 12.41
C LYS A 513 8.56 -27.11 11.33
N ASP A 514 7.74 -27.33 10.30
CA ASP A 514 8.05 -28.26 9.20
C ASP A 514 8.78 -27.58 8.05
N VAL A 515 8.85 -26.25 8.03
CA VAL A 515 9.48 -25.47 6.95
C VAL A 515 10.96 -25.83 6.74
N PRO A 516 11.83 -25.95 7.79
CA PRO A 516 13.24 -26.33 7.57
C PRO A 516 13.42 -27.73 6.98
N GLN A 517 12.49 -28.64 7.22
CA GLN A 517 12.48 -29.99 6.66
C GLN A 517 11.93 -30.01 5.24
N ASN A 518 10.84 -29.29 5.00
CA ASN A 518 10.13 -29.29 3.72
C ASN A 518 10.83 -28.42 2.67
N PHE A 519 11.58 -27.39 3.09
CA PHE A 519 12.28 -26.43 2.25
C PHE A 519 13.70 -26.13 2.77
N PRO A 520 14.59 -27.11 2.82
CA PRO A 520 15.83 -27.04 3.60
C PRO A 520 16.79 -25.90 3.19
N ASP A 521 16.78 -25.51 1.92
CA ASP A 521 17.69 -24.49 1.38
C ASP A 521 16.97 -23.18 1.02
N LYS A 522 15.72 -23.04 1.39
CA LYS A 522 14.90 -21.86 1.07
C LYS A 522 14.68 -21.00 2.30
N PRO A 523 14.96 -19.69 2.21
CA PRO A 523 14.50 -18.73 3.20
C PRO A 523 12.97 -18.68 3.26
N PHE A 524 12.45 -18.26 4.41
CA PHE A 524 11.02 -18.25 4.69
C PHE A 524 10.55 -16.93 5.29
N ILE A 525 9.35 -16.51 4.90
CA ILE A 525 8.59 -15.40 5.49
C ILE A 525 7.09 -15.73 5.54
N PHE A 526 6.35 -15.07 6.42
CA PHE A 526 4.91 -14.93 6.27
C PHE A 526 4.60 -13.78 5.32
N SER A 527 4.14 -14.10 4.10
CA SER A 527 3.65 -13.10 3.13
C SER A 527 2.31 -12.50 3.54
N GLU A 528 1.49 -13.27 4.28
CA GLU A 528 0.36 -12.80 5.06
C GLU A 528 0.30 -13.54 6.40
N SER A 529 -0.19 -12.87 7.43
CA SER A 529 -0.28 -13.46 8.76
C SER A 529 -1.46 -12.87 9.53
N VAL A 530 -1.88 -13.55 10.59
CA VAL A 530 -2.87 -13.08 11.54
C VAL A 530 -4.31 -13.12 10.99
N SER A 531 -4.90 -12.09 10.40
CA SER A 531 -6.34 -11.94 10.13
C SER A 531 -7.19 -12.02 11.41
N ALA A 532 -6.72 -11.44 12.51
CA ALA A 532 -7.53 -11.19 13.69
C ALA A 532 -8.62 -10.16 13.38
N LEU A 533 -9.77 -10.31 14.04
CA LEU A 533 -10.96 -9.51 13.76
C LEU A 533 -11.24 -8.61 14.96
N ALA A 534 -11.25 -7.29 14.75
CA ALA A 534 -11.52 -6.35 15.82
C ALA A 534 -12.33 -5.13 15.39
N THR A 535 -13.24 -4.68 16.24
CA THR A 535 -13.91 -3.39 16.17
C THR A 535 -13.38 -2.52 17.30
N ARG A 536 -12.80 -1.37 17.00
CA ARG A 536 -12.28 -0.43 17.99
C ARG A 536 -13.34 -0.10 19.05
N GLY A 537 -13.03 -0.35 20.32
CA GLY A 537 -13.87 0.00 21.47
C GLY A 537 -14.96 -0.99 21.84
N PHE A 538 -15.14 -2.09 21.11
CA PHE A 538 -16.11 -3.12 21.41
C PHE A 538 -15.43 -4.36 22.03
N TYR A 539 -15.93 -4.84 23.16
CA TYR A 539 -15.26 -5.89 23.94
C TYR A 539 -16.22 -7.04 24.29
N LYS A 540 -15.83 -8.26 23.96
CA LYS A 540 -16.53 -9.49 24.36
C LYS A 540 -15.81 -10.17 25.53
N MET A 541 -16.55 -10.50 26.57
CA MET A 541 -16.03 -11.14 27.77
C MET A 541 -16.74 -12.48 27.98
N PRO A 542 -16.06 -13.50 28.53
CA PRO A 542 -14.67 -13.49 29.02
C PRO A 542 -13.66 -13.45 27.88
N SER A 543 -12.56 -12.71 28.07
CA SER A 543 -11.57 -12.44 27.01
C SER A 543 -10.55 -13.57 26.79
N ASP A 544 -10.50 -14.54 27.71
CA ASP A 544 -9.69 -15.75 27.60
C ASP A 544 -10.32 -16.86 26.74
N SER A 545 -11.48 -16.58 26.13
CA SER A 545 -12.14 -17.47 25.18
C SER A 545 -11.86 -17.02 23.75
N ILE A 546 -11.22 -17.87 22.96
CA ILE A 546 -10.98 -17.60 21.54
C ILE A 546 -12.26 -17.79 20.74
N ILE A 547 -12.57 -16.82 19.88
CA ILE A 547 -13.73 -16.80 19.00
C ILE A 547 -13.24 -16.93 17.56
N VAL A 548 -13.60 -18.03 16.90
CA VAL A 548 -13.34 -18.23 15.47
C VAL A 548 -14.59 -17.84 14.68
N ALA A 549 -14.47 -16.88 13.78
CA ALA A 549 -15.60 -16.32 13.04
C ALA A 549 -15.27 -16.01 11.55
N PRO A 550 -15.91 -16.67 10.60
CA PRO A 550 -16.79 -17.83 10.78
C PRO A 550 -15.99 -19.06 11.23
N LYS A 551 -16.64 -20.09 11.74
CA LYS A 551 -15.95 -21.35 12.14
C LYS A 551 -15.24 -22.02 10.97
N GLU A 552 -15.85 -21.95 9.80
CA GLU A 552 -15.30 -22.40 8.52
C GLU A 552 -15.54 -21.28 7.50
N TRP A 553 -14.60 -21.05 6.59
CA TRP A 553 -14.64 -19.91 5.66
C TRP A 553 -15.90 -19.87 4.76
N TRP A 554 -16.59 -21.00 4.55
CA TRP A 554 -17.83 -21.11 3.77
C TRP A 554 -19.10 -21.04 4.62
N LEU A 555 -18.99 -21.00 5.96
CA LEU A 555 -20.18 -20.91 6.82
C LEU A 555 -20.54 -19.44 7.07
N PRO A 556 -21.85 -19.15 7.17
CA PRO A 556 -22.27 -17.81 7.57
C PRO A 556 -21.93 -17.58 9.07
N TYR A 557 -21.61 -16.34 9.38
CA TYR A 557 -21.49 -15.87 10.76
C TYR A 557 -22.49 -14.76 11.01
N THR A 558 -23.21 -14.84 12.13
CA THR A 558 -24.22 -13.84 12.51
C THR A 558 -24.02 -13.44 13.96
N ASP A 559 -23.95 -12.15 14.19
CA ASP A 559 -23.98 -11.50 15.50
C ASP A 559 -24.75 -10.19 15.33
N PRO A 560 -25.82 -9.96 16.16
CA PRO A 560 -26.66 -8.77 15.96
C PRO A 560 -25.91 -7.44 16.09
N SER A 561 -24.76 -7.40 16.76
CA SER A 561 -23.96 -6.19 16.89
C SER A 561 -23.23 -5.81 15.61
N TYR A 562 -22.96 -6.78 14.73
CA TYR A 562 -22.04 -6.62 13.59
C TYR A 562 -20.65 -6.13 14.02
N MET A 563 -20.20 -6.44 15.24
CA MET A 563 -18.91 -6.02 15.79
C MET A 563 -18.09 -7.22 16.22
N CYS A 564 -16.77 -7.06 16.16
CA CYS A 564 -15.78 -8.05 16.60
C CYS A 564 -15.09 -7.57 17.87
N SER A 565 -14.73 -8.50 18.76
CA SER A 565 -14.06 -8.19 20.03
C SER A 565 -12.74 -7.43 19.79
N ALA A 566 -12.53 -6.33 20.50
CA ALA A 566 -11.29 -5.55 20.44
C ALA A 566 -10.14 -6.18 21.22
N TYR A 567 -10.40 -7.16 22.07
CA TYR A 567 -9.35 -8.03 22.60
C TYR A 567 -8.73 -8.86 21.47
N ASP A 568 -7.49 -9.29 21.64
CA ASP A 568 -6.83 -10.24 20.73
C ASP A 568 -7.33 -11.67 20.96
N ASN A 569 -8.64 -11.88 20.82
CA ASN A 569 -9.33 -13.15 21.09
C ASN A 569 -10.35 -13.54 20.01
N MET A 570 -10.32 -12.87 18.86
CA MET A 570 -11.23 -13.19 17.75
C MET A 570 -10.48 -13.16 16.42
N HIS A 571 -10.61 -14.22 15.62
CA HIS A 571 -9.92 -14.33 14.33
C HIS A 571 -10.73 -15.14 13.31
N ALA A 572 -10.36 -15.03 12.03
CA ALA A 572 -10.92 -15.84 10.94
C ALA A 572 -10.46 -17.31 11.02
N SER A 573 -11.23 -18.24 10.44
CA SER A 573 -10.95 -19.70 10.54
C SER A 573 -9.63 -20.15 9.93
N TRP A 574 -9.08 -19.38 8.97
CA TRP A 574 -7.79 -19.68 8.32
C TRP A 574 -6.57 -19.09 9.01
N SER A 575 -6.73 -18.53 10.19
CA SER A 575 -5.84 -17.52 10.75
C SER A 575 -5.56 -17.75 12.25
N SER A 576 -5.09 -16.72 12.94
CA SER A 576 -4.71 -16.73 14.35
C SER A 576 -4.96 -15.38 15.01
N THR A 577 -4.76 -15.31 16.33
CA THR A 577 -4.59 -14.05 17.03
C THR A 577 -3.24 -13.39 16.66
N HIS A 578 -3.09 -12.12 17.01
CA HIS A 578 -1.83 -11.39 16.83
C HIS A 578 -0.68 -12.01 17.65
N GLU A 579 -0.98 -12.36 18.91
CA GLU A 579 0.01 -12.94 19.82
C GLU A 579 0.50 -14.31 19.33
N GLU A 580 -0.40 -15.18 18.85
CA GLU A 580 -0.05 -16.54 18.39
C GLU A 580 0.95 -16.51 17.21
N THR A 581 0.66 -15.72 16.17
CA THR A 581 1.60 -15.66 15.04
C THR A 581 2.88 -14.91 15.42
N TRP A 582 2.80 -13.82 16.21
CA TRP A 582 4.01 -13.11 16.62
C TRP A 582 4.94 -13.99 17.48
N ASP A 583 4.38 -14.84 18.32
CA ASP A 583 5.14 -15.83 19.09
C ASP A 583 5.99 -16.73 18.18
N VAL A 584 5.38 -17.25 17.12
CA VAL A 584 6.07 -18.09 16.14
C VAL A 584 7.18 -17.31 15.42
N VAL A 585 6.91 -16.07 14.99
CA VAL A 585 7.91 -15.23 14.30
C VAL A 585 9.08 -14.87 15.21
N LYS A 586 8.78 -14.52 16.47
CA LYS A 586 9.75 -14.07 17.47
C LYS A 586 10.72 -15.18 17.87
N HIS A 587 10.22 -16.40 18.05
CA HIS A 587 11.00 -17.53 18.62
C HIS A 587 11.60 -18.47 17.56
N ASN A 588 11.49 -18.17 16.27
CA ASN A 588 12.13 -18.95 15.20
C ASN A 588 13.07 -18.08 14.37
N ASP A 589 14.38 -18.26 14.55
CA ASP A 589 15.41 -17.44 13.91
C ASP A 589 15.35 -17.48 12.38
N PHE A 590 15.01 -18.63 11.79
CA PHE A 590 14.93 -18.81 10.34
C PHE A 590 13.75 -18.06 9.72
N VAL A 591 12.72 -17.69 10.47
CA VAL A 591 11.59 -16.89 9.98
C VAL A 591 12.07 -15.47 9.75
N GLY A 592 12.13 -15.03 8.51
CA GLY A 592 12.59 -13.68 8.14
C GLY A 592 11.71 -12.55 8.66
N GLY A 593 10.44 -12.86 8.96
CA GLY A 593 9.46 -11.93 9.49
C GLY A 593 8.05 -12.23 8.99
N GLN A 594 7.17 -11.24 9.11
CA GLN A 594 5.76 -11.37 8.73
C GLN A 594 5.22 -10.10 8.07
N PHE A 595 4.12 -10.24 7.33
CA PHE A 595 3.26 -9.16 6.88
C PHE A 595 1.85 -9.38 7.43
N ILE A 596 1.45 -8.57 8.40
CA ILE A 596 0.14 -8.68 9.07
C ILE A 596 -0.97 -8.34 8.08
N TRP A 597 -2.01 -9.14 8.02
CA TRP A 597 -3.27 -8.82 7.38
C TRP A 597 -4.25 -8.21 8.39
N THR A 598 -4.40 -6.86 8.45
CA THR A 598 -3.70 -5.79 7.70
C THR A 598 -3.23 -4.67 8.63
N GLY A 599 -2.47 -3.70 8.10
CA GLY A 599 -2.12 -2.50 8.85
C GLY A 599 -3.34 -1.64 9.16
N PHE A 600 -4.10 -1.27 8.15
CA PHE A 600 -5.36 -0.52 8.29
C PHE A 600 -6.55 -1.39 7.87
N ASP A 601 -7.71 -1.14 8.49
CA ASP A 601 -8.97 -1.54 7.87
C ASP A 601 -9.09 -0.86 6.49
N TYR A 602 -9.74 -1.52 5.56
CA TYR A 602 -9.96 -1.06 4.20
C TYR A 602 -11.43 -1.22 3.79
N ILE A 603 -11.85 -0.51 2.77
CA ILE A 603 -13.21 -0.61 2.25
C ILE A 603 -13.36 -1.96 1.53
N GLY A 604 -14.45 -2.68 1.84
CA GLY A 604 -14.71 -4.04 1.31
C GLY A 604 -14.28 -5.15 2.27
N GLU A 605 -14.45 -6.39 1.80
CA GLU A 605 -14.11 -7.63 2.51
C GLU A 605 -14.51 -7.65 4.00
N PRO A 606 -15.79 -7.50 4.32
CA PRO A 606 -16.27 -7.29 5.68
C PRO A 606 -16.37 -8.58 6.52
N THR A 607 -15.51 -9.57 6.25
CA THR A 607 -15.47 -10.82 7.04
C THR A 607 -15.39 -10.50 8.55
N PRO A 608 -16.22 -11.14 9.38
CA PRO A 608 -17.05 -12.34 9.12
C PRO A 608 -18.49 -12.02 8.67
N TYR A 609 -18.83 -10.76 8.46
CA TYR A 609 -20.19 -10.33 8.20
C TYR A 609 -20.47 -10.11 6.70
N ALA A 610 -21.76 -10.01 6.41
CA ALA A 610 -22.27 -9.52 5.14
C ALA A 610 -22.77 -8.07 5.31
N TYR A 611 -23.31 -7.48 4.23
CA TYR A 611 -23.98 -6.18 4.30
C TYR A 611 -25.00 -6.14 5.48
N PRO A 612 -25.06 -5.06 6.27
CA PRO A 612 -24.51 -3.72 6.04
C PRO A 612 -23.03 -3.49 6.38
N ALA A 613 -22.30 -4.51 6.83
CA ALA A 613 -20.86 -4.38 6.95
C ALA A 613 -20.24 -4.17 5.55
N ARG A 614 -19.37 -3.16 5.42
CA ARG A 614 -18.85 -2.65 4.15
C ARG A 614 -17.35 -2.41 4.14
N SER A 615 -16.70 -2.62 5.27
CA SER A 615 -15.25 -2.50 5.43
C SER A 615 -14.72 -3.63 6.29
N SER A 616 -13.43 -3.89 6.18
CA SER A 616 -12.77 -4.98 6.89
C SER A 616 -12.72 -4.76 8.41
N TYR A 617 -12.42 -5.84 9.12
CA TYR A 617 -12.18 -5.87 10.57
C TYR A 617 -10.73 -6.21 10.91
N PHE A 618 -9.90 -6.48 9.91
CA PHE A 618 -8.56 -7.06 10.03
C PHE A 618 -7.48 -6.07 10.46
N GLY A 619 -7.68 -4.77 10.18
CA GLY A 619 -6.67 -3.75 10.45
C GLY A 619 -6.31 -3.64 11.94
N VAL A 620 -5.04 -3.44 12.25
CA VAL A 620 -4.60 -3.00 13.60
C VAL A 620 -4.94 -1.53 13.86
N ILE A 621 -5.31 -0.82 12.81
CA ILE A 621 -5.80 0.56 12.81
C ILE A 621 -7.14 0.56 12.05
N ASP A 622 -8.16 1.26 12.57
CA ASP A 622 -9.46 1.32 11.91
C ASP A 622 -9.46 2.15 10.62
N LEU A 623 -10.56 2.11 9.87
CA LEU A 623 -10.68 2.80 8.58
C LEU A 623 -10.51 4.33 8.70
N ALA A 624 -10.89 4.94 9.82
CA ALA A 624 -10.69 6.35 10.10
C ALA A 624 -9.23 6.69 10.47
N GLY A 625 -8.40 5.67 10.63
CA GLY A 625 -6.99 5.80 11.01
C GLY A 625 -6.79 6.01 12.52
N LEU A 626 -7.67 5.44 13.33
CA LEU A 626 -7.56 5.40 14.78
C LEU A 626 -7.04 4.02 15.22
N PRO A 627 -5.99 3.94 16.06
CA PRO A 627 -5.44 2.67 16.54
C PRO A 627 -6.46 1.81 17.27
N LYS A 628 -6.44 0.49 17.03
CA LYS A 628 -7.07 -0.54 17.86
C LYS A 628 -6.08 -1.01 18.94
N ASP A 629 -6.52 -1.81 19.91
CA ASP A 629 -5.65 -2.15 21.04
C ASP A 629 -4.42 -2.98 20.63
N SER A 630 -4.53 -3.86 19.64
CA SER A 630 -3.42 -4.65 19.10
C SER A 630 -2.26 -3.80 18.51
N TYR A 631 -2.51 -2.56 18.11
CA TYR A 631 -1.48 -1.60 17.72
C TYR A 631 -0.44 -1.43 18.84
N TYR A 632 -0.87 -1.33 20.09
CA TYR A 632 0.01 -1.11 21.24
C TYR A 632 0.77 -2.37 21.63
N MET A 633 0.24 -3.56 21.34
CA MET A 633 0.99 -4.81 21.46
C MET A 633 2.22 -4.77 20.55
N TYR A 634 2.02 -4.50 19.25
CA TYR A 634 3.13 -4.41 18.30
C TYR A 634 4.08 -3.26 18.62
N GLN A 635 3.57 -2.09 19.01
CA GLN A 635 4.42 -0.97 19.40
C GLN A 635 5.33 -1.34 20.58
N SER A 636 4.83 -2.11 21.55
CA SER A 636 5.61 -2.57 22.70
C SER A 636 6.69 -3.58 22.33
N GLU A 637 6.47 -4.39 21.30
CA GLU A 637 7.38 -5.44 20.84
C GLU A 637 8.36 -4.93 19.75
N TRP A 638 7.92 -4.06 18.88
CA TRP A 638 8.68 -3.65 17.68
C TRP A 638 9.45 -2.34 17.85
N THR A 639 9.25 -1.62 18.94
CA THR A 639 9.89 -0.33 19.18
C THR A 639 10.59 -0.24 20.54
N GLN A 640 11.46 0.75 20.69
CA GLN A 640 12.04 1.13 21.97
C GLN A 640 11.21 2.24 22.67
N LYS A 641 10.03 2.55 22.18
CA LYS A 641 9.13 3.50 22.82
C LYS A 641 8.58 2.92 24.10
N LYS A 642 8.40 3.79 25.09
CA LYS A 642 7.71 3.39 26.32
C LYS A 642 6.22 3.22 26.03
N VAL A 643 5.74 2.00 26.22
CA VAL A 643 4.32 1.64 26.07
C VAL A 643 3.79 1.20 27.42
N LEU A 644 2.65 1.75 27.80
CA LEU A 644 1.80 1.30 28.89
C LEU A 644 0.37 1.56 28.46
N HIS A 645 -0.34 0.52 28.01
CA HIS A 645 -1.67 0.61 27.44
C HIS A 645 -2.65 -0.28 28.17
N LEU A 646 -3.46 0.35 29.02
CA LEU A 646 -4.55 -0.28 29.77
C LEU A 646 -5.85 -0.16 28.98
N PHE A 647 -6.59 -1.24 28.85
CA PHE A 647 -7.91 -1.30 28.23
C PHE A 647 -8.74 -2.43 28.83
N PRO A 648 -10.07 -2.45 28.65
CA PRO A 648 -10.92 -1.52 27.91
C PRO A 648 -11.18 -0.19 28.64
N HIS A 649 -12.12 0.60 28.11
CA HIS A 649 -12.66 1.78 28.79
C HIS A 649 -13.32 1.42 30.13
N TRP A 650 -13.58 2.44 30.99
CA TRP A 650 -14.15 2.20 32.32
C TRP A 650 -15.55 2.80 32.45
N ASN A 651 -16.47 2.40 31.49
CA ASN A 651 -17.89 2.74 31.50
C ASN A 651 -18.71 1.48 31.23
N TRP A 652 -19.16 0.83 32.29
CA TRP A 652 -19.88 -0.44 32.25
C TRP A 652 -21.10 -0.44 33.18
N ILE A 653 -21.78 -1.55 33.32
CA ILE A 653 -22.87 -1.71 34.27
C ILE A 653 -22.26 -2.00 35.67
N PRO A 654 -22.65 -1.27 36.73
CA PRO A 654 -22.13 -1.55 38.09
C PRO A 654 -22.23 -3.03 38.47
N GLY A 655 -21.12 -3.60 38.93
CA GLY A 655 -21.02 -5.04 39.30
C GLY A 655 -20.70 -5.97 38.12
N GLN A 656 -20.71 -5.48 36.86
CA GLN A 656 -20.28 -6.27 35.70
C GLN A 656 -18.81 -6.67 35.83
N THR A 657 -18.51 -7.93 35.55
CA THR A 657 -17.11 -8.42 35.51
C THR A 657 -16.42 -7.96 34.23
N ILE A 658 -15.28 -7.30 34.37
CA ILE A 658 -14.49 -6.72 33.30
C ILE A 658 -13.10 -7.33 33.27
N ASP A 659 -12.65 -7.74 32.13
CA ASP A 659 -11.28 -8.20 31.89
C ASP A 659 -10.41 -6.99 31.49
N MET A 660 -9.62 -6.48 32.43
CA MET A 660 -8.69 -5.38 32.17
C MET A 660 -7.36 -5.95 31.67
N TRP A 661 -7.01 -5.63 30.42
CA TRP A 661 -5.74 -6.00 29.82
C TRP A 661 -4.74 -4.84 29.86
N CYS A 662 -3.45 -5.17 29.86
CA CYS A 662 -2.39 -4.18 29.74
C CYS A 662 -1.26 -4.70 28.84
N TYR A 663 -0.99 -3.95 27.76
CA TYR A 663 0.24 -4.07 26.98
C TYR A 663 1.29 -3.11 27.53
N PHE A 664 2.51 -3.58 27.77
CA PHE A 664 3.57 -2.72 28.28
C PHE A 664 4.96 -3.24 27.90
N ASN A 665 5.95 -2.35 27.98
CA ASN A 665 7.37 -2.67 27.91
C ASN A 665 8.16 -1.83 28.92
N HIS A 666 9.48 -2.06 29.01
CA HIS A 666 10.39 -1.34 29.94
C HIS A 666 10.00 -1.39 31.43
N ALA A 667 9.19 -2.37 31.82
CA ALA A 667 8.81 -2.63 33.21
C ALA A 667 8.86 -4.14 33.49
N ASP A 668 9.06 -4.52 34.75
CA ASP A 668 9.10 -5.93 35.18
C ASP A 668 7.71 -6.37 35.63
N GLU A 669 6.92 -5.43 36.15
CA GLU A 669 5.61 -5.70 36.70
C GLU A 669 4.68 -4.48 36.56
N VAL A 670 3.41 -4.77 36.58
CA VAL A 670 2.33 -3.78 36.63
C VAL A 670 1.31 -4.14 37.69
N GLU A 671 0.77 -3.13 38.38
CA GLU A 671 -0.24 -3.28 39.41
C GLU A 671 -1.48 -2.48 39.07
N LEU A 672 -2.65 -3.12 39.14
CA LEU A 672 -3.93 -2.48 38.84
C LEU A 672 -4.59 -1.99 40.13
N PHE A 673 -5.18 -0.81 40.06
CA PHE A 673 -5.99 -0.24 41.15
C PHE A 673 -7.38 0.12 40.63
N VAL A 674 -8.42 -0.24 41.37
CA VAL A 674 -9.80 0.22 41.16
C VAL A 674 -10.16 1.12 42.35
N ASN A 675 -10.47 2.37 42.12
CA ASN A 675 -10.75 3.38 43.16
C ASN A 675 -9.71 3.38 44.30
N GLY A 676 -8.43 3.28 43.92
CA GLY A 676 -7.31 3.24 44.86
C GLY A 676 -7.04 1.90 45.56
N LYS A 677 -7.90 0.88 45.36
CA LYS A 677 -7.72 -0.47 45.91
C LYS A 677 -6.95 -1.37 44.96
N SER A 678 -5.83 -1.92 45.40
CA SER A 678 -5.01 -2.83 44.58
C SER A 678 -5.79 -4.11 44.19
N GLN A 679 -5.66 -4.49 42.94
CA GLN A 679 -6.17 -5.74 42.36
C GLN A 679 -5.03 -6.76 42.14
N GLY A 680 -3.87 -6.48 42.71
CA GLY A 680 -2.68 -7.30 42.63
C GLY A 680 -1.73 -6.98 41.49
N ILE A 681 -0.52 -7.45 41.63
CA ILE A 681 0.57 -7.31 40.66
C ILE A 681 0.43 -8.40 39.60
N ARG A 682 0.79 -8.04 38.34
CA ARG A 682 0.93 -8.96 37.22
C ARG A 682 2.29 -8.78 36.54
N ARG A 683 2.81 -9.91 36.02
CA ARG A 683 4.05 -9.98 35.23
C ARG A 683 3.81 -10.73 33.95
N LYS A 684 4.44 -10.28 32.86
CA LYS A 684 4.46 -11.05 31.61
C LYS A 684 5.19 -12.37 31.82
N LYS A 685 4.76 -13.43 31.16
CA LYS A 685 5.51 -14.68 31.08
C LYS A 685 6.84 -14.46 30.36
N VAL A 686 7.82 -15.27 30.70
CA VAL A 686 9.13 -15.30 30.08
C VAL A 686 9.29 -16.64 29.37
N TYR A 687 9.65 -16.60 28.11
CA TYR A 687 9.86 -17.81 27.30
C TYR A 687 10.89 -18.74 27.94
N GLY A 688 10.57 -20.03 28.03
CA GLY A 688 11.46 -21.04 28.62
C GLY A 688 11.65 -20.96 30.14
N ALA A 689 10.94 -20.06 30.86
CA ALA A 689 11.01 -19.94 32.31
C ALA A 689 9.83 -20.63 33.04
N ALA A 690 10.02 -20.98 34.29
CA ALA A 690 8.94 -21.42 35.17
C ALA A 690 8.12 -20.20 35.63
N ASN A 691 7.03 -19.91 34.96
CA ASN A 691 6.15 -18.76 35.21
C ASN A 691 5.11 -19.10 36.27
N GLU A 692 5.53 -19.22 37.51
CA GLU A 692 4.70 -19.69 38.63
C GLU A 692 4.22 -18.56 39.54
N GLY A 693 3.08 -18.76 40.19
CA GLY A 693 2.50 -17.88 41.20
C GLY A 693 1.46 -16.89 40.65
N ALA A 694 0.78 -16.19 41.57
CA ALA A 694 -0.35 -15.32 41.26
C ALA A 694 -0.04 -14.17 40.29
N ALA A 695 1.22 -13.72 40.24
CA ALA A 695 1.64 -12.62 39.35
C ALA A 695 1.61 -13.00 37.87
N TYR A 696 1.67 -14.27 37.50
CA TYR A 696 1.63 -14.79 36.14
C TYR A 696 0.26 -15.30 35.72
N GLN A 697 -0.72 -15.28 36.63
CA GLN A 697 -2.08 -15.73 36.33
C GLN A 697 -2.71 -14.84 35.26
N HIS A 698 -3.34 -15.43 34.25
CA HIS A 698 -3.94 -14.74 33.11
C HIS A 698 -2.95 -13.80 32.37
N SER A 699 -1.69 -14.21 32.32
CA SER A 699 -0.64 -13.47 31.59
C SER A 699 -0.10 -14.30 30.42
N THR A 700 0.34 -13.60 29.36
CA THR A 700 1.13 -14.14 28.25
C THR A 700 2.53 -13.50 28.24
N GLU A 701 3.34 -13.73 27.22
CA GLU A 701 4.57 -12.95 26.98
C GLU A 701 4.28 -11.51 26.54
N TYR A 702 3.04 -11.21 26.15
CA TYR A 702 2.67 -9.97 25.46
C TYR A 702 1.75 -9.10 26.28
N HIS A 703 0.77 -9.68 26.95
CA HIS A 703 -0.16 -8.97 27.86
C HIS A 703 -0.27 -9.58 29.24
N VAL A 704 -0.84 -8.80 30.14
CA VAL A 704 -1.34 -9.25 31.44
C VAL A 704 -2.79 -8.85 31.61
N MET A 705 -3.55 -9.61 32.45
CA MET A 705 -4.98 -9.38 32.62
C MET A 705 -5.40 -9.50 34.11
N TRP A 706 -6.35 -8.67 34.45
CA TRP A 706 -7.11 -8.76 35.73
C TRP A 706 -8.59 -8.87 35.42
N ARG A 707 -9.28 -9.75 36.15
CA ARG A 707 -10.73 -9.90 36.07
C ARG A 707 -11.34 -9.24 37.28
N VAL A 708 -12.01 -8.11 37.12
CA VAL A 708 -12.46 -7.23 38.21
C VAL A 708 -13.92 -6.81 38.01
N ALA A 709 -14.62 -6.55 39.12
CA ALA A 709 -15.95 -5.96 39.04
C ALA A 709 -15.85 -4.45 38.74
N PHE A 710 -16.70 -3.97 37.84
CA PHE A 710 -16.80 -2.55 37.54
C PHE A 710 -17.45 -1.79 38.73
N GLU A 711 -16.75 -0.77 39.20
CA GLU A 711 -17.23 0.25 40.12
C GLU A 711 -16.97 1.63 39.47
N PRO A 712 -17.98 2.53 39.40
CA PRO A 712 -17.77 3.88 38.88
C PRO A 712 -16.64 4.60 39.61
N GLY A 713 -15.81 5.35 38.89
CA GLY A 713 -14.65 6.06 39.42
C GLY A 713 -13.45 5.93 38.50
N GLU A 714 -12.33 5.46 39.00
CA GLU A 714 -11.11 5.30 38.22
C GLU A 714 -10.53 3.88 38.29
N VAL A 715 -9.97 3.47 37.16
CA VAL A 715 -9.06 2.34 37.10
C VAL A 715 -7.68 2.84 36.70
N LYS A 716 -6.65 2.43 37.45
CA LYS A 716 -5.27 2.90 37.23
C LYS A 716 -4.30 1.73 37.22
N VAL A 717 -3.39 1.72 36.27
CA VAL A 717 -2.26 0.79 36.23
C VAL A 717 -0.97 1.53 36.55
N VAL A 718 -0.13 0.91 37.36
CA VAL A 718 1.19 1.43 37.77
C VAL A 718 2.26 0.43 37.34
N ALA A 719 3.20 0.87 36.51
CA ALA A 719 4.32 0.06 36.02
C ALA A 719 5.59 0.33 36.80
N ARG A 720 6.29 -0.77 37.23
CA ARG A 720 7.54 -0.67 37.97
C ARG A 720 8.64 -1.51 37.30
N LYS A 721 9.87 -1.03 37.45
CA LYS A 721 11.09 -1.76 37.11
C LYS A 721 12.03 -1.72 38.29
N ASP A 722 12.51 -2.88 38.76
CA ASP A 722 13.34 -3.01 39.96
C ASP A 722 12.71 -2.25 41.18
N GLY A 723 11.38 -2.38 41.32
CA GLY A 723 10.59 -1.72 42.39
C GLY A 723 10.37 -0.20 42.17
N LYS A 724 10.98 0.42 41.18
CA LYS A 724 10.84 1.85 40.88
C LYS A 724 9.72 2.12 39.90
N LEU A 725 8.97 3.20 40.13
CA LEU A 725 7.92 3.67 39.24
C LEU A 725 8.53 4.07 37.90
N VAL A 726 8.00 3.50 36.79
CA VAL A 726 8.40 3.82 35.42
C VAL A 726 7.26 4.36 34.57
N GLY A 727 6.02 4.20 34.99
CA GLY A 727 4.86 4.78 34.32
C GLY A 727 3.55 4.51 35.05
N GLU A 728 2.53 5.30 34.74
CA GLU A 728 1.15 5.07 35.18
C GLU A 728 0.17 5.52 34.10
N GLN A 729 -1.00 4.88 34.06
CA GLN A 729 -2.12 5.28 33.20
C GLN A 729 -3.41 5.15 34.00
N THR A 730 -4.29 6.15 33.89
CA THR A 730 -5.60 6.17 34.54
C THR A 730 -6.70 6.32 33.50
N ILE A 731 -7.74 5.51 33.62
CA ILE A 731 -9.01 5.60 32.88
C ILE A 731 -10.10 5.93 33.87
N ARG A 732 -10.94 6.92 33.57
CA ARG A 732 -12.04 7.34 34.42
C ARG A 732 -13.39 7.00 33.81
N THR A 733 -14.35 6.69 34.66
CA THR A 733 -15.75 6.60 34.24
C THR A 733 -16.20 7.97 33.75
N ALA A 734 -16.55 8.09 32.47
CA ALA A 734 -17.07 9.30 31.90
C ALA A 734 -18.55 9.50 32.31
N GLY A 735 -18.92 10.73 32.57
CA GLY A 735 -20.30 11.17 32.74
C GLY A 735 -21.06 11.28 31.42
N ALA A 736 -22.15 12.05 31.44
CA ALA A 736 -22.92 12.36 30.23
C ALA A 736 -22.08 13.18 29.23
N PRO A 737 -22.24 12.97 27.92
CA PRO A 737 -21.66 13.81 26.89
C PRO A 737 -21.93 15.30 27.14
N HIS A 738 -20.91 16.14 27.08
CA HIS A 738 -21.01 17.58 27.39
C HIS A 738 -20.46 18.47 26.29
N HIS A 739 -19.26 18.19 25.77
CA HIS A 739 -18.67 19.03 24.74
C HIS A 739 -17.80 18.25 23.73
N ILE A 740 -17.49 18.91 22.62
CA ILE A 740 -16.66 18.38 21.55
C ILE A 740 -15.22 18.85 21.74
N VAL A 741 -14.24 17.95 21.56
CA VAL A 741 -12.81 18.26 21.51
C VAL A 741 -12.29 17.96 20.11
N LEU A 742 -11.56 18.92 19.52
CA LEU A 742 -10.91 18.79 18.21
C LEU A 742 -9.40 18.69 18.35
N LYS A 743 -8.80 17.67 17.73
CA LYS A 743 -7.34 17.45 17.73
C LYS A 743 -6.83 17.31 16.30
N LYS A 744 -5.91 18.17 15.87
CA LYS A 744 -5.16 17.92 14.63
C LYS A 744 -4.22 16.74 14.86
N THR A 745 -4.51 15.63 14.23
CA THR A 745 -3.66 14.43 14.30
C THR A 745 -2.61 14.40 13.19
N TYR A 746 -2.86 15.11 12.10
CA TYR A 746 -1.92 15.25 10.99
C TYR A 746 -2.21 16.53 10.21
N GLN A 747 -1.14 17.17 9.72
CA GLN A 747 -1.22 18.28 8.76
C GLN A 747 -0.12 18.13 7.71
N GLY A 748 -0.50 18.14 6.45
CA GLY A 748 0.41 18.03 5.32
C GLY A 748 1.44 19.18 5.27
N THR A 749 2.62 18.87 4.77
CA THR A 749 3.76 19.78 4.76
C THR A 749 4.06 20.37 3.39
N LEU A 750 3.27 20.06 2.37
CA LEU A 750 3.51 20.40 0.95
C LEU A 750 4.82 19.80 0.38
N ALA A 751 5.45 18.88 1.10
CA ALA A 751 6.75 18.31 0.73
C ALA A 751 6.70 17.42 -0.52
N PHE A 752 5.51 16.95 -0.86
CA PHE A 752 5.29 15.97 -1.96
C PHE A 752 4.59 16.58 -3.18
N GLY A 753 4.60 17.91 -3.33
CA GLY A 753 4.07 18.59 -4.51
C GLY A 753 2.61 19.04 -4.43
N ALA A 754 1.93 18.77 -3.32
CA ALA A 754 0.57 19.27 -3.09
C ALA A 754 0.56 20.80 -3.05
N SER A 755 -0.41 21.45 -3.68
CA SER A 755 -0.57 22.91 -3.68
C SER A 755 -1.15 23.44 -2.36
N GLU A 756 -1.86 22.59 -1.62
CA GLU A 756 -2.52 22.90 -0.35
C GLU A 756 -2.45 21.69 0.57
N PRO A 757 -2.25 21.91 1.89
CA PRO A 757 -2.11 20.79 2.83
C PRO A 757 -3.43 20.08 3.05
N THR A 758 -3.37 18.76 3.21
CA THR A 758 -4.47 17.95 3.74
C THR A 758 -4.31 17.80 5.25
N THR A 759 -5.36 18.12 6.00
CA THR A 759 -5.37 18.09 7.47
C THR A 759 -6.38 17.04 7.96
N PHE A 760 -5.96 16.21 8.90
CA PHE A 760 -6.82 15.24 9.59
C PHE A 760 -7.10 15.75 11.01
N VAL A 761 -8.37 15.86 11.35
CA VAL A 761 -8.82 16.30 12.67
C VAL A 761 -9.63 15.17 13.31
N GLU A 762 -9.11 14.64 14.43
CA GLU A 762 -9.86 13.74 15.31
C GLU A 762 -10.84 14.56 16.13
N VAL A 763 -12.06 14.07 16.23
CA VAL A 763 -13.19 14.67 16.96
C VAL A 763 -13.54 13.72 18.09
N GLN A 764 -13.60 14.23 19.32
CA GLN A 764 -13.93 13.48 20.52
C GLN A 764 -15.17 14.09 21.19
N VAL A 765 -16.07 13.23 21.66
CA VAL A 765 -17.16 13.59 22.54
C VAL A 765 -16.74 13.29 23.95
N VAL A 766 -16.70 14.30 24.80
CA VAL A 766 -16.23 14.19 26.18
C VAL A 766 -17.27 14.68 27.19
N ASP A 767 -17.16 14.24 28.43
CA ASP A 767 -17.97 14.73 29.55
C ASP A 767 -17.48 16.11 30.03
N LYS A 768 -18.13 16.65 31.05
CA LYS A 768 -17.77 17.97 31.65
C LYS A 768 -16.33 18.03 32.18
N ASP A 769 -15.75 16.90 32.57
CA ASP A 769 -14.42 16.80 33.14
C ASP A 769 -13.35 16.46 32.08
N GLY A 770 -13.75 16.35 30.80
CA GLY A 770 -12.88 16.08 29.66
C GLY A 770 -12.58 14.60 29.44
N ASN A 771 -13.27 13.67 30.12
CA ASN A 771 -13.12 12.23 29.88
C ASN A 771 -13.86 11.83 28.60
N LEU A 772 -13.24 11.01 27.77
CA LEU A 772 -13.88 10.47 26.56
C LEU A 772 -15.12 9.66 26.94
N CYS A 773 -16.26 9.95 26.33
CA CYS A 773 -17.50 9.20 26.50
C CYS A 773 -17.51 7.99 25.52
N PRO A 774 -17.14 6.79 25.97
CA PRO A 774 -16.95 5.64 25.07
C PRO A 774 -18.26 5.10 24.48
N ASN A 775 -19.41 5.51 25.04
CA ASN A 775 -20.73 5.12 24.54
C ASN A 775 -21.40 6.22 23.69
N ALA A 776 -20.69 7.32 23.41
CA ALA A 776 -21.27 8.43 22.65
C ALA A 776 -21.34 8.10 21.15
N ASP A 777 -22.55 8.32 20.58
CA ASP A 777 -22.86 8.15 19.15
C ASP A 777 -23.52 9.40 18.57
N ASN A 778 -23.28 10.56 19.16
CA ASN A 778 -23.84 11.85 18.74
C ASN A 778 -23.55 12.13 17.27
N GLN A 779 -24.56 12.65 16.55
CA GLN A 779 -24.39 13.17 15.19
C GLN A 779 -23.65 14.51 15.25
N ILE A 780 -22.49 14.58 14.61
CA ILE A 780 -21.63 15.77 14.59
C ILE A 780 -21.69 16.40 13.20
N PHE A 781 -21.96 17.70 13.13
CA PHE A 781 -22.04 18.49 11.92
C PHE A 781 -20.81 19.37 11.80
N PHE A 782 -20.24 19.44 10.60
CA PHE A 782 -19.03 20.18 10.30
C PHE A 782 -19.30 21.35 9.36
N SER A 783 -18.65 22.48 9.63
CA SER A 783 -18.55 23.60 8.70
C SER A 783 -17.12 24.16 8.71
N SER A 784 -16.62 24.60 7.56
CA SER A 784 -15.26 25.10 7.44
C SER A 784 -15.09 26.03 6.24
N ASP A 785 -14.14 26.97 6.35
CA ASP A 785 -13.65 27.75 5.21
C ASP A 785 -12.76 26.92 4.28
N ALA A 786 -12.12 25.86 4.82
CA ALA A 786 -11.36 24.89 4.04
C ALA A 786 -12.29 23.84 3.43
N LYS A 787 -11.90 23.24 2.30
CA LYS A 787 -12.70 22.20 1.65
C LYS A 787 -12.70 20.92 2.50
N ILE A 788 -13.87 20.48 2.96
CA ILE A 788 -14.06 19.15 3.56
C ILE A 788 -13.91 18.13 2.42
N LEU A 789 -12.97 17.19 2.57
CA LEU A 789 -12.73 16.09 1.62
C LEU A 789 -13.52 14.85 1.98
N GLY A 790 -13.70 14.59 3.27
CA GLY A 790 -14.45 13.44 3.75
C GLY A 790 -14.52 13.36 5.27
N THR A 791 -15.40 12.48 5.76
CA THR A 791 -15.59 12.19 7.18
C THR A 791 -15.68 10.69 7.41
N ASP A 792 -15.12 10.19 8.50
CA ASP A 792 -15.17 8.77 8.87
C ASP A 792 -15.21 8.60 10.39
N ASN A 793 -15.67 7.44 10.87
CA ASN A 793 -15.68 7.09 12.29
C ASN A 793 -15.11 5.70 12.59
N GLY A 794 -14.70 4.96 11.55
CA GLY A 794 -14.18 3.60 11.66
C GLY A 794 -15.25 2.53 11.91
N CYS A 795 -16.54 2.87 11.88
CA CYS A 795 -17.64 1.92 12.03
C CYS A 795 -17.83 1.12 10.74
N GLN A 796 -17.66 -0.19 10.80
CA GLN A 796 -17.73 -1.06 9.62
C GLN A 796 -19.13 -1.12 8.98
N THR A 797 -20.17 -0.75 9.71
CA THR A 797 -21.58 -0.78 9.26
C THR A 797 -22.18 0.60 9.02
N SER A 798 -21.41 1.68 9.15
CA SER A 798 -21.90 3.02 8.86
C SER A 798 -22.20 3.19 7.38
N LEU A 799 -23.42 3.56 7.03
CA LEU A 799 -23.87 3.80 5.65
C LEU A 799 -23.94 5.30 5.31
N GLU A 800 -23.48 6.19 6.20
CA GLU A 800 -23.36 7.62 5.91
C GLU A 800 -22.31 7.80 4.79
N ARG A 801 -22.63 8.65 3.80
CA ARG A 801 -21.68 8.97 2.72
C ARG A 801 -20.40 9.55 3.30
N PHE A 802 -19.27 9.16 2.77
CA PHE A 802 -18.00 9.73 3.19
C PHE A 802 -17.85 11.23 2.91
N THR A 803 -18.54 11.71 1.87
CA THR A 803 -18.50 13.12 1.44
C THR A 803 -19.45 14.03 2.23
N ASP A 804 -20.30 13.50 3.11
CA ASP A 804 -21.22 14.29 3.90
C ASP A 804 -20.47 15.14 4.94
N PRO A 805 -20.90 16.41 5.16
CA PRO A 805 -20.28 17.27 6.16
C PRO A 805 -20.79 16.99 7.58
N HIS A 806 -21.12 15.73 7.86
CA HIS A 806 -21.52 15.24 9.17
C HIS A 806 -21.12 13.79 9.34
N ARG A 807 -20.98 13.34 10.59
CA ARG A 807 -20.66 11.96 10.94
C ARG A 807 -21.11 11.64 12.36
N LYS A 808 -21.72 10.50 12.59
CA LYS A 808 -21.92 9.98 13.95
C LYS A 808 -20.58 9.68 14.60
N ALA A 809 -20.46 10.01 15.87
CA ALA A 809 -19.37 9.49 16.69
C ALA A 809 -19.51 7.96 16.81
N PHE A 810 -18.41 7.26 16.86
CA PHE A 810 -18.36 5.82 17.09
C PHE A 810 -17.37 5.53 18.22
N PHE A 811 -17.90 5.03 19.32
CA PHE A 811 -17.19 4.98 20.59
C PHE A 811 -16.56 6.32 20.95
N GLY A 812 -17.37 7.37 20.87
CA GLY A 812 -17.01 8.73 21.22
C GLY A 812 -16.12 9.48 20.23
N LYS A 813 -15.82 8.90 19.05
CA LYS A 813 -14.84 9.48 18.10
C LYS A 813 -15.32 9.47 16.67
N CYS A 814 -14.87 10.47 15.89
CA CYS A 814 -14.86 10.44 14.42
C CYS A 814 -13.68 11.27 13.90
N VAL A 815 -13.51 11.31 12.59
CA VAL A 815 -12.44 12.05 11.90
C VAL A 815 -13.03 12.86 10.76
N VAL A 816 -12.56 14.09 10.57
CA VAL A 816 -12.85 14.92 9.39
C VAL A 816 -11.53 15.26 8.70
N VAL A 817 -11.53 15.16 7.36
CA VAL A 817 -10.39 15.42 6.49
C VAL A 817 -10.66 16.67 5.67
N LEU A 818 -9.71 17.61 5.70
CA LEU A 818 -9.88 18.91 5.06
C LEU A 818 -8.66 19.24 4.19
N LYS A 819 -8.89 20.02 3.12
CA LYS A 819 -7.85 20.56 2.24
C LYS A 819 -7.84 22.08 2.30
N GLY A 820 -6.64 22.64 2.50
CA GLY A 820 -6.44 24.09 2.57
C GLY A 820 -6.34 24.62 3.99
N LYS A 821 -6.46 25.93 4.11
CA LYS A 821 -6.40 26.68 5.38
C LYS A 821 -7.79 27.21 5.73
N GLY A 822 -8.06 27.38 7.00
CA GLY A 822 -9.33 27.92 7.47
C GLY A 822 -9.61 27.56 8.93
N THR A 823 -10.86 27.69 9.34
CA THR A 823 -11.35 27.30 10.66
C THR A 823 -12.36 26.17 10.47
N LEU A 824 -12.17 25.07 11.18
CA LEU A 824 -13.16 24.01 11.30
C LEU A 824 -14.04 24.27 12.53
N THR A 825 -15.34 24.20 12.35
CA THR A 825 -16.34 24.22 13.43
C THR A 825 -17.05 22.87 13.47
N ALA A 826 -17.15 22.25 14.64
CA ALA A 826 -17.93 21.04 14.89
C ALA A 826 -19.06 21.33 15.89
N LYS A 827 -20.27 20.85 15.59
CA LYS A 827 -21.49 21.04 16.39
C LYS A 827 -22.25 19.72 16.51
N ALA A 828 -22.89 19.52 17.65
CA ALA A 828 -23.88 18.45 17.84
C ALA A 828 -25.01 18.95 18.73
N VAL A 829 -26.16 18.28 18.70
CA VAL A 829 -27.28 18.60 19.58
C VAL A 829 -26.86 18.34 21.04
N ASP A 830 -27.20 19.26 21.90
CA ASP A 830 -26.95 19.21 23.37
C ASP A 830 -25.47 19.14 23.76
N LEU A 831 -24.54 19.47 22.85
CA LEU A 831 -23.12 19.57 23.14
C LEU A 831 -22.58 20.97 22.88
N GLU A 832 -21.64 21.41 23.71
CA GLU A 832 -20.87 22.62 23.43
C GLU A 832 -20.04 22.41 22.16
N GLN A 833 -20.18 23.39 21.25
CA GLN A 833 -19.44 23.38 19.98
C GLN A 833 -17.94 23.59 20.17
N ALA A 834 -17.16 23.10 19.22
CA ALA A 834 -15.72 23.32 19.17
C ALA A 834 -15.26 23.93 17.86
N GLN A 835 -14.17 24.71 17.92
CA GLN A 835 -13.50 25.25 16.74
C GLN A 835 -12.00 25.01 16.80
N ILE A 836 -11.38 24.79 15.63
CA ILE A 836 -9.93 24.67 15.50
C ILE A 836 -9.46 25.34 14.22
N LYS A 837 -8.36 26.09 14.29
CA LYS A 837 -7.69 26.68 13.13
C LYS A 837 -6.82 25.63 12.45
N LEU A 838 -6.95 25.47 11.14
CA LEU A 838 -6.19 24.54 10.31
C LEU A 838 -4.83 25.09 9.92
#